data_4960f86060e9def5d80ae1e865e11f87
#
_entry.id   4960f86060e9def5d80ae1e865e11f87
#
_cell.length_a   1.000
_cell.length_b   1.000
_cell.length_c   1.000
_cell.angle_alpha   90.00
_cell.angle_beta   90.00
_cell.angle_gamma   90.00
#
_symmetry.space_group_name_H-M   'P 1'
#
loop_
_entity.id
_entity.type
_entity.pdbx_description
1 polymer ?
#
loop_
_entity_poly.entity_id
_entity_poly.type
_entity_poly.pdbx_seq_one_letter_code
_entity_poly.pdbx_strand_id
1 'polypeptide(L)'
;YDVFRSIWGYRDYVIRAFNANKPFDRFITEQLAGDLLADGDQDALVASGFVRAGISSGEGGTIVEELWNNLIRERTEAFGAVFMGMTTGCAVCHDHKYDPLSQRDMYSMAAYFGNIREKSWTGDDLAWEPNQVLCQAADRPAFDAALGRRAKAEAALRDLAAKESKNINAWLGTGPKQVREGLLAWFPLDESKGSDVTERIGGKKYPCEGSPPVWDDYPNLVTSFRTADNTRLACADVGDFEKDQAFTFSGWIRLFEVVSHPEFGTNSGTIISRMDGGDLRGWNLYVENNQLLVQLIHHWPDNAISVSGDTLPRPGWVHLTVSYDGSGKAAGVKVYRDGKAMALTVTADTLSGSIRTPAPLMFSRRAGADTSSLPSRQTGFEDVRFYTRALSAEEAARLPFEDPVAGILARKPDFLAQADVRKAVAGRQDPYARVWTPFEKRSAAEAYFSRHPEQRDALLAEIAAAQKDMDALTAKQKPPVLESGNDPKLLYKMLSDAYEEKIGALTLVCREKETPAFAHILARGEYTQLKERVYPNTPSFLPPQPPGSPPNRLGLAAWVTSSDNPLTARVIVNRMWQELFGTGLVESSEDFGVVGMRPSHPELLDFLAVDFREHGWDAKRLYKMLVMSAAYRQSAVLSPEKSDRDPHNAWVSRGPRYRMDAEQIRDAALQAAGLLNTEKLGGPSFKSYVPPGLFSSVVGTNCCGYENHHGPVLYRRSMYILNKRTMPQPDLEVFDGIDRLASCARRNRTNTPLAALALMNNTTFLEAARALAEMAIKKVPTDDAARLNFMAARLLSRPLTTKELAALTNAQQIFIAEMNAERAGKILAVGEIKRDESIDPVQHAVWMGLASMLMNSDAALNK
;
A
#
# COMPACT_ATOMS: atom_id res chain seq x y z
N TYR A 1 4.62 -14.42 9.75
CA TYR A 1 4.40 -13.78 11.06
C TYR A 1 4.14 -12.28 10.90
N ASP A 2 3.44 -11.67 11.88
CA ASP A 2 3.10 -10.26 11.82
C ASP A 2 4.25 -9.38 12.31
N VAL A 3 4.70 -8.48 11.46
CA VAL A 3 5.61 -7.40 11.82
C VAL A 3 4.78 -6.14 12.10
N PHE A 4 5.14 -5.37 13.12
CA PHE A 4 4.47 -4.12 13.42
C PHE A 4 4.55 -3.15 12.24
N ARG A 5 3.41 -2.54 11.91
CA ARG A 5 3.31 -1.46 10.92
C ARG A 5 2.62 -0.27 11.55
N SER A 6 3.20 0.89 11.37
CA SER A 6 2.60 2.12 11.88
C SER A 6 1.59 2.66 10.87
N ILE A 7 0.30 2.42 11.12
CA ILE A 7 -0.81 2.93 10.31
C ILE A 7 -1.92 3.54 11.18
N TRP A 8 -1.70 3.68 12.47
CA TRP A 8 -2.70 4.25 13.37
C TRP A 8 -3.12 5.68 13.02
N GLY A 9 -2.22 6.45 12.36
CA GLY A 9 -2.55 7.78 11.85
C GLY A 9 -3.76 7.77 10.92
N TYR A 10 -3.90 6.73 10.09
CA TYR A 10 -5.06 6.54 9.22
C TYR A 10 -6.35 6.32 10.03
N ARG A 11 -6.33 5.46 11.06
CA ARG A 11 -7.50 5.27 11.94
C ARG A 11 -7.91 6.59 12.59
N ASP A 12 -6.96 7.34 13.09
CA ASP A 12 -7.21 8.63 13.74
C ASP A 12 -7.75 9.67 12.74
N TYR A 13 -7.28 9.65 11.49
CA TYR A 13 -7.87 10.43 10.40
C TYR A 13 -9.34 10.06 10.19
N VAL A 14 -9.68 8.77 10.11
CA VAL A 14 -11.08 8.30 9.93
C VAL A 14 -11.96 8.85 11.05
N ILE A 15 -11.52 8.73 12.30
CA ILE A 15 -12.26 9.25 13.47
C ILE A 15 -12.47 10.76 13.34
N ARG A 16 -11.43 11.52 12.99
CA ARG A 16 -11.56 12.98 12.81
C ARG A 16 -12.48 13.34 11.66
N ALA A 17 -12.42 12.64 10.54
CA ALA A 17 -13.26 12.87 9.37
C ALA A 17 -14.75 12.69 9.69
N PHE A 18 -15.12 11.62 10.40
CA PHE A 18 -16.49 11.40 10.86
C PHE A 18 -16.92 12.44 11.91
N ASN A 19 -16.06 12.77 12.89
CA ASN A 19 -16.36 13.79 13.87
C ASN A 19 -16.60 15.17 13.27
N ALA A 20 -15.79 15.52 12.26
CA ALA A 20 -15.93 16.77 11.50
C ALA A 20 -17.08 16.75 10.48
N ASN A 21 -17.75 15.62 10.31
CA ASN A 21 -18.75 15.41 9.26
C ASN A 21 -18.20 15.76 7.87
N LYS A 22 -16.98 15.30 7.57
CA LYS A 22 -16.36 15.51 6.26
C LYS A 22 -17.30 15.00 5.16
N PRO A 23 -17.55 15.74 4.08
CA PRO A 23 -18.30 15.24 2.95
C PRO A 23 -17.77 13.88 2.49
N PHE A 24 -18.66 12.90 2.30
CA PHE A 24 -18.22 11.52 2.13
C PHE A 24 -17.54 11.29 0.78
N ASP A 25 -17.87 12.06 -0.25
CA ASP A 25 -17.15 12.10 -1.53
C ASP A 25 -15.69 12.58 -1.37
N ARG A 26 -15.49 13.63 -0.54
CA ARG A 26 -14.14 14.09 -0.18
C ARG A 26 -13.40 13.04 0.64
N PHE A 27 -14.08 12.38 1.59
CA PHE A 27 -13.51 11.29 2.38
C PHE A 27 -13.07 10.11 1.49
N ILE A 28 -13.87 9.70 0.48
CA ILE A 28 -13.50 8.70 -0.51
C ILE A 28 -12.28 9.16 -1.33
N THR A 29 -12.32 10.39 -1.81
CA THR A 29 -11.25 10.96 -2.65
C THR A 29 -9.91 10.99 -1.91
N GLU A 30 -9.91 11.41 -0.64
CA GLU A 30 -8.70 11.45 0.18
C GLU A 30 -8.14 10.05 0.45
N GLN A 31 -8.99 9.06 0.69
CA GLN A 31 -8.55 7.68 0.88
C GLN A 31 -7.94 7.07 -0.39
N LEU A 32 -8.51 7.33 -1.55
CA LEU A 32 -8.02 6.78 -2.82
C LEU A 32 -6.81 7.54 -3.38
N ALA A 33 -6.79 8.86 -3.22
CA ALA A 33 -5.88 9.75 -3.93
C ALA A 33 -5.43 10.98 -3.12
N GLY A 34 -5.43 10.90 -1.79
CA GLY A 34 -5.07 12.04 -0.93
C GLY A 34 -3.68 12.59 -1.16
N ASP A 35 -2.75 11.73 -1.57
CA ASP A 35 -1.38 12.10 -1.97
C ASP A 35 -1.30 12.81 -3.33
N LEU A 36 -2.36 12.79 -4.13
CA LEU A 36 -2.42 13.39 -5.47
C LEU A 36 -3.19 14.71 -5.52
N LEU A 37 -3.84 15.09 -4.43
CA LEU A 37 -4.63 16.32 -4.34
C LEU A 37 -3.73 17.54 -4.32
N ALA A 38 -4.03 18.52 -5.18
CA ALA A 38 -3.31 19.79 -5.22
C ALA A 38 -3.58 20.69 -3.99
N ASP A 39 -4.70 20.48 -3.32
CA ASP A 39 -5.14 21.14 -2.09
C ASP A 39 -5.01 20.24 -0.85
N GLY A 40 -4.27 19.14 -0.96
CA GLY A 40 -4.09 18.17 0.11
C GLY A 40 -3.32 18.73 1.30
N ASP A 41 -3.79 18.40 2.49
CA ASP A 41 -3.12 18.61 3.78
C ASP A 41 -2.57 17.28 4.32
N GLN A 42 -2.00 17.30 5.54
CA GLN A 42 -1.49 16.07 6.16
C GLN A 42 -2.60 15.03 6.34
N ASP A 43 -3.84 15.43 6.60
CA ASP A 43 -4.94 14.49 6.76
C ASP A 43 -5.29 13.79 5.45
N ALA A 44 -5.31 14.52 4.33
CA ALA A 44 -5.48 13.93 3.00
C ALA A 44 -4.34 12.95 2.64
N LEU A 45 -3.10 13.34 2.96
CA LEU A 45 -1.94 12.48 2.75
C LEU A 45 -2.04 11.18 3.58
N VAL A 46 -2.38 11.30 4.87
CA VAL A 46 -2.58 10.16 5.78
C VAL A 46 -3.74 9.27 5.34
N ALA A 47 -4.82 9.86 4.82
CA ALA A 47 -5.96 9.13 4.28
C ALA A 47 -5.58 8.13 3.19
N SER A 48 -4.58 8.47 2.35
CA SER A 48 -4.07 7.58 1.31
C SER A 48 -3.48 6.26 1.85
N GLY A 49 -3.24 6.18 3.16
CA GLY A 49 -2.89 4.95 3.86
C GLY A 49 -3.93 3.83 3.73
N PHE A 50 -5.19 4.15 3.39
CA PHE A 50 -6.22 3.16 3.04
C PHE A 50 -5.73 2.19 1.97
N VAL A 51 -5.16 2.70 0.89
CA VAL A 51 -4.65 1.88 -0.22
C VAL A 51 -3.43 1.03 0.19
N ARG A 52 -2.74 1.41 1.29
CA ARG A 52 -1.57 0.71 1.83
C ARG A 52 -1.91 -0.32 2.92
N ALA A 53 -3.19 -0.49 3.26
CA ALA A 53 -3.64 -1.38 4.33
C ALA A 53 -3.56 -2.88 4.00
N GLY A 54 -3.14 -3.26 2.80
CA GLY A 54 -3.00 -4.64 2.34
C GLY A 54 -1.91 -5.45 3.07
N ILE A 55 -1.84 -6.74 2.76
CA ILE A 55 -0.86 -7.68 3.32
C ILE A 55 0.52 -7.40 2.72
N SER A 56 1.56 -7.43 3.55
CA SER A 56 2.96 -7.41 3.10
C SER A 56 3.68 -8.65 3.62
N SER A 57 4.76 -9.08 2.97
CA SER A 57 5.57 -10.19 3.45
C SER A 57 6.97 -9.73 3.86
N GLY A 58 7.47 -10.30 4.96
CA GLY A 58 8.86 -10.18 5.40
C GLY A 58 9.62 -11.51 5.30
N GLU A 59 8.99 -12.56 4.76
CA GLU A 59 9.57 -13.90 4.76
C GLU A 59 10.66 -14.07 3.69
N GLY A 60 11.74 -14.76 4.05
CA GLY A 60 12.76 -15.19 3.10
C GLY A 60 12.18 -16.20 2.09
N GLY A 61 12.62 -16.09 0.83
CA GLY A 61 12.11 -16.94 -0.24
C GLY A 61 10.82 -16.43 -0.91
N THR A 62 10.27 -15.29 -0.47
CA THR A 62 9.14 -14.65 -1.14
C THR A 62 9.53 -14.20 -2.55
N ILE A 63 8.69 -14.54 -3.54
CA ILE A 63 8.85 -14.06 -4.90
C ILE A 63 8.22 -12.67 -5.01
N VAL A 64 9.07 -11.67 -5.26
CA VAL A 64 8.70 -10.25 -5.24
C VAL A 64 7.61 -9.93 -6.27
N GLU A 65 7.70 -10.49 -7.47
CA GLU A 65 6.74 -10.29 -8.55
C GLU A 65 5.37 -10.89 -8.22
N GLU A 66 5.35 -12.07 -7.64
CA GLU A 66 4.10 -12.71 -7.18
C GLU A 66 3.42 -11.86 -6.12
N LEU A 67 4.19 -11.47 -5.09
CA LEU A 67 3.66 -10.65 -4.00
C LEU A 67 3.15 -9.31 -4.51
N TRP A 68 3.85 -8.69 -5.47
CA TRP A 68 3.42 -7.45 -6.11
C TRP A 68 2.08 -7.60 -6.83
N ASN A 69 1.92 -8.67 -7.61
CA ASN A 69 0.65 -8.96 -8.29
C ASN A 69 -0.49 -9.22 -7.30
N ASN A 70 -0.21 -9.94 -6.21
CA ASN A 70 -1.18 -10.18 -5.14
C ASN A 70 -1.62 -8.89 -4.46
N LEU A 71 -0.69 -7.96 -4.17
CA LEU A 71 -1.02 -6.64 -3.60
C LEU A 71 -1.93 -5.82 -4.51
N ILE A 72 -1.64 -5.78 -5.81
CA ILE A 72 -2.45 -5.05 -6.79
C ILE A 72 -3.84 -5.67 -6.88
N ARG A 73 -3.92 -6.99 -6.91
CA ARG A 73 -5.16 -7.76 -6.94
C ARG A 73 -6.01 -7.45 -5.70
N GLU A 74 -5.45 -7.59 -4.50
CA GLU A 74 -6.15 -7.31 -3.23
C GLU A 74 -6.72 -5.89 -3.19
N ARG A 75 -5.96 -4.88 -3.64
CA ARG A 75 -6.42 -3.50 -3.71
C ARG A 75 -7.58 -3.31 -4.68
N THR A 76 -7.53 -4.01 -5.81
CA THR A 76 -8.61 -3.96 -6.80
C THR A 76 -9.86 -4.65 -6.27
N GLU A 77 -9.72 -5.78 -5.60
CA GLU A 77 -10.81 -6.50 -4.95
C GLU A 77 -11.40 -5.66 -3.80
N ALA A 78 -10.56 -5.06 -2.96
CA ALA A 78 -11.00 -4.15 -1.90
C ALA A 78 -11.74 -2.94 -2.46
N PHE A 79 -11.25 -2.34 -3.54
CA PHE A 79 -11.94 -1.25 -4.23
C PHE A 79 -13.32 -1.68 -4.73
N GLY A 80 -13.41 -2.82 -5.42
CA GLY A 80 -14.67 -3.41 -5.89
C GLY A 80 -15.67 -3.63 -4.75
N ALA A 81 -15.23 -4.30 -3.68
CA ALA A 81 -16.07 -4.58 -2.53
C ALA A 81 -16.51 -3.31 -1.78
N VAL A 82 -15.58 -2.36 -1.56
CA VAL A 82 -15.85 -1.17 -0.73
C VAL A 82 -16.70 -0.13 -1.45
N PHE A 83 -16.45 0.15 -2.72
CA PHE A 83 -17.08 1.26 -3.43
C PHE A 83 -18.11 0.83 -4.47
N MET A 84 -18.00 -0.37 -4.99
CA MET A 84 -18.91 -0.89 -6.01
C MET A 84 -19.86 -1.95 -5.47
N GLY A 85 -19.59 -2.53 -4.29
CA GLY A 85 -20.32 -3.69 -3.78
C GLY A 85 -20.27 -4.86 -4.76
N MET A 86 -19.11 -5.11 -5.38
CA MET A 86 -18.94 -6.17 -6.37
C MET A 86 -17.74 -7.06 -6.03
N THR A 87 -17.90 -8.35 -6.26
CA THR A 87 -16.85 -9.35 -6.13
C THR A 87 -16.04 -9.41 -7.42
N THR A 88 -14.93 -8.68 -7.50
CA THR A 88 -14.12 -8.57 -8.73
C THR A 88 -13.09 -9.69 -8.91
N GLY A 89 -12.79 -10.46 -7.87
CA GLY A 89 -11.73 -11.46 -7.84
C GLY A 89 -11.89 -12.60 -8.86
N CYS A 90 -13.11 -12.97 -9.23
CA CYS A 90 -13.36 -13.97 -10.27
C CYS A 90 -12.81 -13.55 -11.65
N ALA A 91 -12.78 -12.23 -11.91
CA ALA A 91 -12.32 -11.70 -13.18
C ALA A 91 -10.77 -11.67 -13.33
N VAL A 92 -10.03 -12.13 -12.34
CA VAL A 92 -8.57 -12.29 -12.43
C VAL A 92 -8.17 -13.37 -13.43
N CYS A 93 -8.91 -14.48 -13.50
CA CYS A 93 -8.56 -15.63 -14.33
C CYS A 93 -9.31 -15.68 -15.66
N HIS A 94 -10.56 -15.21 -15.68
CA HIS A 94 -11.48 -15.22 -16.83
C HIS A 94 -12.53 -14.13 -16.66
N ASP A 95 -13.30 -13.81 -17.68
CA ASP A 95 -14.44 -12.89 -17.54
C ASP A 95 -15.39 -13.39 -16.44
N HIS A 96 -15.93 -12.47 -15.65
CA HIS A 96 -16.81 -12.82 -14.53
C HIS A 96 -18.01 -13.64 -15.06
N LYS A 97 -18.36 -14.71 -14.34
CA LYS A 97 -19.34 -15.68 -14.84
C LYS A 97 -20.76 -15.10 -14.98
N TYR A 98 -21.14 -14.21 -14.08
CA TYR A 98 -22.50 -13.70 -13.99
C TYR A 98 -22.58 -12.21 -14.24
N ASP A 99 -21.65 -11.44 -13.69
CA ASP A 99 -21.61 -9.99 -13.85
C ASP A 99 -20.91 -9.61 -15.17
N PRO A 100 -21.27 -8.47 -15.77
CA PRO A 100 -20.68 -8.04 -17.03
C PRO A 100 -19.26 -7.45 -16.87
N LEU A 101 -18.48 -7.99 -15.95
CA LEU A 101 -17.10 -7.60 -15.65
C LEU A 101 -16.13 -8.52 -16.40
N SER A 102 -15.43 -7.99 -17.39
CA SER A 102 -14.44 -8.74 -18.14
C SER A 102 -13.10 -8.82 -17.39
N GLN A 103 -12.26 -9.80 -17.75
CA GLN A 103 -10.88 -9.87 -17.29
C GLN A 103 -10.12 -8.58 -17.64
N ARG A 104 -10.35 -8.01 -18.81
CA ARG A 104 -9.78 -6.72 -19.21
C ARG A 104 -10.20 -5.58 -18.28
N ASP A 105 -11.46 -5.49 -17.89
CA ASP A 105 -11.94 -4.48 -16.95
C ASP A 105 -11.23 -4.61 -15.60
N MET A 106 -11.09 -5.86 -15.09
CA MET A 106 -10.38 -6.14 -13.85
C MET A 106 -8.94 -5.62 -13.89
N TYR A 107 -8.18 -5.96 -14.93
CA TYR A 107 -6.78 -5.51 -15.05
C TYR A 107 -6.65 -4.02 -15.38
N SER A 108 -7.64 -3.43 -16.06
CA SER A 108 -7.67 -1.97 -16.27
C SER A 108 -7.91 -1.21 -14.97
N MET A 109 -8.73 -1.74 -14.05
CA MET A 109 -8.85 -1.22 -12.69
C MET A 109 -7.58 -1.47 -11.87
N ALA A 110 -6.99 -2.65 -11.97
CA ALA A 110 -5.73 -3.00 -11.31
C ALA A 110 -4.59 -2.05 -11.69
N ALA A 111 -4.57 -1.55 -12.92
CA ALA A 111 -3.57 -0.60 -13.40
C ALA A 111 -3.50 0.69 -12.56
N TYR A 112 -4.59 1.15 -11.93
CA TYR A 112 -4.56 2.30 -11.02
C TYR A 112 -3.69 2.05 -9.79
N PHE A 113 -3.58 0.80 -9.34
CA PHE A 113 -2.83 0.39 -8.15
C PHE A 113 -1.42 -0.08 -8.48
N GLY A 114 -1.15 -0.48 -9.73
CA GLY A 114 0.17 -0.88 -10.22
C GLY A 114 1.21 0.24 -10.23
N ASN A 115 0.77 1.49 -10.13
CA ASN A 115 1.63 2.66 -10.13
C ASN A 115 2.07 3.13 -8.72
N ILE A 116 1.69 2.44 -7.66
CA ILE A 116 2.08 2.82 -6.30
C ILE A 116 3.56 2.53 -6.10
N ARG A 117 4.28 3.52 -5.56
CA ARG A 117 5.70 3.40 -5.22
C ARG A 117 5.83 2.74 -3.86
N GLU A 118 6.12 1.45 -3.86
CA GLU A 118 6.41 0.70 -2.64
C GLU A 118 7.24 -0.54 -2.96
N LYS A 119 7.83 -1.14 -1.94
CA LYS A 119 8.42 -2.47 -2.00
C LYS A 119 7.35 -3.49 -1.60
N SER A 120 7.18 -4.55 -2.35
CA SER A 120 6.27 -5.64 -1.99
C SER A 120 6.85 -6.51 -0.86
N TRP A 121 8.13 -6.81 -0.92
CA TRP A 121 8.87 -7.47 0.16
C TRP A 121 9.50 -6.43 1.08
N THR A 122 9.25 -6.52 2.38
CA THR A 122 9.67 -5.52 3.37
C THR A 122 10.65 -6.05 4.39
N GLY A 123 10.89 -7.39 4.44
CA GLY A 123 11.66 -7.96 5.53
C GLY A 123 11.11 -7.50 6.89
N ASP A 124 11.99 -7.26 7.82
CA ASP A 124 11.67 -6.72 9.16
C ASP A 124 11.69 -5.18 9.20
N ASP A 125 11.60 -4.52 8.03
CA ASP A 125 11.61 -3.06 7.94
C ASP A 125 10.35 -2.45 8.56
N LEU A 126 10.52 -1.85 9.73
CA LEU A 126 9.44 -1.17 10.47
C LEU A 126 9.06 0.17 9.85
N ALA A 127 9.97 0.77 9.11
CA ALA A 127 9.79 2.05 8.43
C ALA A 127 9.43 1.86 6.95
N TRP A 128 8.58 0.89 6.64
CA TRP A 128 8.15 0.56 5.29
C TRP A 128 7.74 1.79 4.48
N GLU A 129 8.50 2.10 3.44
CA GLU A 129 8.29 3.25 2.58
C GLU A 129 7.26 2.98 1.46
N PRO A 130 6.55 4.03 0.99
CA PRO A 130 6.58 5.41 1.47
C PRO A 130 5.80 5.58 2.77
N ASN A 131 6.35 6.40 3.63
CA ASN A 131 5.75 6.76 4.91
C ASN A 131 5.85 8.27 5.13
N GLN A 132 5.17 8.76 6.14
CA GLN A 132 5.17 10.16 6.55
C GLN A 132 5.31 10.27 8.06
N VAL A 133 6.25 11.09 8.51
CA VAL A 133 6.32 11.50 9.90
C VAL A 133 5.20 12.51 10.16
N LEU A 134 4.35 12.22 11.14
CA LEU A 134 3.25 13.10 11.52
C LEU A 134 3.79 14.36 12.23
N CYS A 135 3.36 15.51 11.77
CA CYS A 135 3.74 16.77 12.35
C CYS A 135 2.99 17.01 13.68
N GLN A 136 3.65 17.61 14.66
CA GLN A 136 3.00 18.02 15.90
C GLN A 136 1.95 19.11 15.64
N ALA A 137 0.94 19.18 16.53
CA ALA A 137 -0.17 20.11 16.36
C ALA A 137 0.29 21.58 16.26
N ALA A 138 1.35 21.97 16.99
CA ALA A 138 1.88 23.32 16.97
C ALA A 138 2.49 23.71 15.61
N ASP A 139 3.14 22.77 14.95
CA ASP A 139 3.83 23.00 13.66
C ASP A 139 2.94 22.65 12.45
N ARG A 140 1.75 22.12 12.70
CA ARG A 140 0.83 21.64 11.68
C ARG A 140 0.47 22.68 10.61
N PRO A 141 0.17 23.96 10.94
CA PRO A 141 -0.15 24.94 9.90
C PRO A 141 1.02 25.21 8.95
N ALA A 142 2.26 25.25 9.45
CA ALA A 142 3.44 25.44 8.62
C ALA A 142 3.72 24.20 7.76
N PHE A 143 3.52 23.02 8.32
CA PHE A 143 3.65 21.76 7.59
C PHE A 143 2.63 21.66 6.44
N ASP A 144 1.35 21.94 6.71
CA ASP A 144 0.29 21.89 5.71
C ASP A 144 0.52 22.95 4.59
N ALA A 145 1.07 24.11 4.94
CA ALA A 145 1.45 25.12 3.96
C ALA A 145 2.58 24.62 3.03
N ALA A 146 3.61 23.98 3.58
CA ALA A 146 4.70 23.39 2.80
C ALA A 146 4.20 22.23 1.94
N LEU A 147 3.39 21.34 2.51
CA LEU A 147 2.76 20.23 1.79
C LEU A 147 1.88 20.73 0.64
N GLY A 148 1.09 21.80 0.88
CA GLY A 148 0.25 22.41 -0.15
C GLY A 148 1.06 23.01 -1.32
N ARG A 149 2.21 23.65 -1.06
CA ARG A 149 3.14 24.11 -2.12
C ARG A 149 3.66 22.92 -2.93
N ARG A 150 4.12 21.88 -2.25
CA ARG A 150 4.58 20.66 -2.88
C ARG A 150 3.48 20.03 -3.75
N ALA A 151 2.29 19.84 -3.19
CA ALA A 151 1.16 19.23 -3.89
C ALA A 151 0.74 20.02 -5.14
N LYS A 152 0.73 21.34 -5.06
CA LYS A 152 0.47 22.22 -6.23
C LYS A 152 1.53 22.08 -7.30
N ALA A 153 2.80 22.07 -6.91
CA ALA A 153 3.90 21.89 -7.87
C ALA A 153 3.88 20.50 -8.51
N GLU A 154 3.60 19.44 -7.76
CA GLU A 154 3.43 18.07 -8.27
C GLU A 154 2.23 17.97 -9.23
N ALA A 155 1.10 18.59 -8.92
CA ALA A 155 -0.07 18.66 -9.81
C ALA A 155 0.28 19.42 -11.10
N ALA A 156 0.93 20.57 -10.99
CA ALA A 156 1.36 21.36 -12.16
C ALA A 156 2.34 20.58 -13.04
N LEU A 157 3.24 19.78 -12.42
CA LEU A 157 4.19 18.94 -13.15
C LEU A 157 3.47 17.81 -13.91
N ARG A 158 2.48 17.17 -13.31
CA ARG A 158 1.65 16.16 -13.99
C ARG A 158 0.90 16.73 -15.18
N ASP A 159 0.41 17.96 -15.08
CA ASP A 159 -0.36 18.63 -16.12
C ASP A 159 0.51 19.31 -17.18
N LEU A 160 1.82 19.45 -16.92
CA LEU A 160 2.73 20.24 -17.76
C LEU A 160 2.74 19.77 -19.22
N ALA A 161 2.83 18.46 -19.45
CA ALA A 161 2.82 17.88 -20.78
C ALA A 161 1.53 18.17 -21.56
N ALA A 162 0.39 18.18 -20.89
CA ALA A 162 -0.89 18.52 -21.49
C ALA A 162 -0.97 20.01 -21.84
N LYS A 163 -0.50 20.89 -20.96
CA LYS A 163 -0.45 22.34 -21.20
C LYS A 163 0.48 22.69 -22.36
N GLU A 164 1.64 22.02 -22.42
CA GLU A 164 2.65 22.23 -23.46
C GLU A 164 2.38 21.43 -24.75
N SER A 165 1.25 20.74 -24.85
CA SER A 165 0.97 19.81 -25.96
C SER A 165 1.08 20.45 -27.35
N LYS A 166 0.72 21.73 -27.52
CA LYS A 166 0.88 22.46 -28.80
C LYS A 166 2.35 22.66 -29.17
N ASN A 167 3.16 23.03 -28.17
CA ASN A 167 4.59 23.26 -28.35
C ASN A 167 5.32 21.94 -28.60
N ILE A 168 4.96 20.89 -27.85
CA ILE A 168 5.46 19.52 -28.04
C ILE A 168 5.16 19.06 -29.47
N ASN A 169 3.93 19.25 -29.95
CA ASN A 169 3.53 18.82 -31.29
C ASN A 169 4.25 19.61 -32.39
N ALA A 170 4.39 20.93 -32.22
CA ALA A 170 5.18 21.76 -33.15
C ALA A 170 6.64 21.31 -33.20
N TRP A 171 7.24 21.03 -32.04
CA TRP A 171 8.62 20.53 -31.97
C TRP A 171 8.76 19.13 -32.61
N LEU A 172 7.83 18.21 -32.37
CA LEU A 172 7.82 16.90 -33.04
C LEU A 172 7.73 17.04 -34.56
N GLY A 173 6.96 18.01 -35.06
CA GLY A 173 6.84 18.31 -36.47
C GLY A 173 8.15 18.81 -37.15
N THR A 174 9.12 19.29 -36.36
CA THR A 174 10.44 19.66 -36.86
C THR A 174 11.38 18.48 -37.13
N GLY A 175 11.00 17.24 -36.74
CA GLY A 175 11.84 16.05 -36.83
C GLY A 175 13.09 16.18 -35.93
N PRO A 176 12.97 16.04 -34.61
CA PRO A 176 14.09 16.29 -33.69
C PRO A 176 15.29 15.41 -34.02
N LYS A 177 16.45 16.05 -34.18
CA LYS A 177 17.68 15.36 -34.56
C LYS A 177 18.19 14.49 -33.40
N GLN A 178 18.53 13.25 -33.73
CA GLN A 178 19.20 12.32 -32.80
C GLN A 178 20.68 12.69 -32.64
N VAL A 179 21.30 12.29 -31.52
CA VAL A 179 22.75 12.38 -31.30
C VAL A 179 23.42 11.27 -32.13
N ARG A 180 23.86 11.58 -33.34
CA ARG A 180 24.47 10.60 -34.24
C ARG A 180 25.94 10.88 -34.55
N GLU A 181 26.43 12.05 -34.22
CA GLU A 181 27.83 12.39 -34.43
C GLU A 181 28.73 11.51 -33.57
N GLY A 182 29.67 10.85 -34.22
CA GLY A 182 30.56 9.90 -33.56
C GLY A 182 29.91 8.56 -33.11
N LEU A 183 28.67 8.28 -33.49
CA LEU A 183 28.01 7.02 -33.21
C LEU A 183 28.72 5.86 -33.93
N LEU A 184 29.36 5.00 -33.14
CA LEU A 184 30.12 3.85 -33.59
C LEU A 184 29.27 2.61 -33.79
N ALA A 185 28.42 2.31 -32.80
CA ALA A 185 27.54 1.15 -32.83
C ALA A 185 26.23 1.46 -32.09
N TRP A 186 25.16 0.86 -32.58
CA TRP A 186 23.84 1.02 -31.99
C TRP A 186 23.08 -0.33 -31.99
N PHE A 187 22.78 -0.81 -30.80
CA PHE A 187 21.97 -1.99 -30.51
C PHE A 187 20.63 -1.57 -29.92
N PRO A 188 19.57 -1.41 -30.71
CA PRO A 188 18.24 -1.08 -30.18
C PRO A 188 17.69 -2.17 -29.26
N LEU A 189 18.02 -3.45 -29.54
CA LEU A 189 17.57 -4.60 -28.75
C LEU A 189 16.04 -4.77 -28.76
N ASP A 190 15.45 -4.55 -29.95
CA ASP A 190 14.00 -4.54 -30.21
C ASP A 190 13.54 -5.73 -31.09
N GLU A 191 14.33 -6.79 -31.24
CA GLU A 191 14.03 -7.93 -32.09
C GLU A 191 12.82 -8.74 -31.62
N SER A 192 12.47 -8.65 -30.34
CA SER A 192 11.31 -9.30 -29.70
C SER A 192 11.25 -10.83 -29.78
N LYS A 193 12.16 -11.49 -30.48
CA LYS A 193 12.27 -12.96 -30.59
C LYS A 193 13.59 -13.36 -31.24
N GLY A 194 13.96 -14.61 -31.06
CA GLY A 194 15.20 -15.18 -31.63
C GLY A 194 16.41 -14.96 -30.73
N SER A 195 17.56 -15.39 -31.20
CA SER A 195 18.84 -15.34 -30.48
C SER A 195 19.87 -14.43 -31.10
N ASP A 196 19.57 -13.78 -32.23
CA ASP A 196 20.48 -12.86 -32.88
C ASP A 196 20.13 -11.40 -32.50
N VAL A 197 21.17 -10.62 -32.20
CA VAL A 197 21.07 -9.19 -31.95
C VAL A 197 21.70 -8.42 -33.12
N THR A 198 21.00 -7.41 -33.62
CA THR A 198 21.44 -6.63 -34.79
C THR A 198 22.02 -5.28 -34.37
N GLU A 199 23.28 -5.05 -34.71
CA GLU A 199 23.88 -3.72 -34.67
C GLU A 199 23.43 -2.94 -35.91
N ARG A 200 22.83 -1.75 -35.69
CA ARG A 200 22.14 -1.01 -36.78
C ARG A 200 22.99 -0.08 -37.62
N ILE A 201 24.18 0.30 -37.19
CA ILE A 201 25.05 1.21 -37.99
C ILE A 201 25.74 0.43 -39.10
N GLY A 202 26.36 -0.71 -38.74
CA GLY A 202 27.02 -1.59 -39.71
C GLY A 202 26.11 -2.70 -40.25
N GLY A 203 24.94 -2.89 -39.71
CA GLY A 203 24.01 -3.95 -40.10
C GLY A 203 24.45 -5.35 -39.68
N LYS A 204 25.41 -5.48 -38.79
CA LYS A 204 25.97 -6.76 -38.35
C LYS A 204 25.13 -7.46 -37.35
N LYS A 205 24.96 -8.76 -37.50
CA LYS A 205 24.27 -9.64 -36.54
C LYS A 205 25.27 -10.35 -35.64
N TYR A 206 24.95 -10.40 -34.36
CA TYR A 206 25.69 -11.09 -33.34
C TYR A 206 24.81 -12.17 -32.70
N PRO A 207 25.17 -13.46 -32.84
CA PRO A 207 24.42 -14.52 -32.22
C PRO A 207 24.63 -14.54 -30.71
N CYS A 208 23.60 -14.83 -29.96
CA CYS A 208 23.71 -15.19 -28.55
C CYS A 208 24.02 -16.67 -28.42
N GLU A 209 25.10 -16.98 -27.73
CA GLU A 209 25.51 -18.33 -27.42
C GLU A 209 24.95 -18.77 -26.04
N GLY A 210 24.83 -20.08 -25.85
CA GLY A 210 24.34 -20.67 -24.60
C GLY A 210 22.81 -20.60 -24.46
N SER A 211 22.31 -20.14 -23.35
CA SER A 211 20.86 -19.99 -23.17
C SER A 211 20.28 -18.89 -24.06
N PRO A 212 19.10 -19.08 -24.68
CA PRO A 212 18.44 -18.02 -25.43
C PRO A 212 18.22 -16.78 -24.58
N PRO A 213 18.32 -15.58 -25.16
CA PRO A 213 17.95 -14.37 -24.45
C PRO A 213 16.45 -14.35 -24.15
N VAL A 214 16.09 -13.64 -23.10
CA VAL A 214 14.69 -13.38 -22.78
C VAL A 214 14.31 -12.00 -23.32
N TRP A 215 13.21 -11.94 -24.06
CA TRP A 215 12.68 -10.70 -24.57
C TRP A 215 11.51 -10.24 -23.67
N ASP A 216 11.77 -9.26 -22.85
CA ASP A 216 10.81 -8.72 -21.90
C ASP A 216 10.06 -7.54 -22.52
N ASP A 217 8.78 -7.38 -22.17
CA ASP A 217 8.02 -6.19 -22.48
C ASP A 217 8.44 -5.06 -21.53
N TYR A 218 8.84 -3.94 -22.10
CA TYR A 218 9.32 -2.80 -21.34
C TYR A 218 8.33 -1.62 -21.34
N PRO A 219 8.23 -0.86 -20.23
CA PRO A 219 7.26 0.22 -20.09
C PRO A 219 7.34 1.29 -21.18
N ASN A 220 8.48 1.52 -21.81
CA ASN A 220 8.68 2.54 -22.86
C ASN A 220 8.36 2.06 -24.27
N LEU A 221 7.74 0.86 -24.45
CA LEU A 221 7.13 0.43 -25.72
C LEU A 221 7.95 -0.51 -26.60
N VAL A 222 9.17 -0.80 -26.25
CA VAL A 222 10.00 -1.70 -27.01
C VAL A 222 10.30 -2.94 -26.18
N THR A 223 10.41 -4.05 -26.83
CA THR A 223 10.85 -5.29 -26.20
C THR A 223 12.30 -5.11 -25.79
N SER A 224 12.62 -5.36 -24.53
CA SER A 224 14.00 -5.30 -24.04
C SER A 224 14.68 -6.67 -24.11
N PHE A 225 15.98 -6.66 -24.31
CA PHE A 225 16.85 -7.81 -24.27
C PHE A 225 17.27 -8.10 -22.83
N ARG A 226 17.09 -9.33 -22.34
CA ARG A 226 17.60 -9.77 -21.05
C ARG A 226 18.49 -11.00 -21.19
N THR A 227 19.66 -10.95 -20.58
CA THR A 227 20.53 -12.13 -20.49
C THR A 227 19.97 -13.12 -19.47
N ALA A 228 19.85 -14.39 -19.84
CA ALA A 228 19.69 -15.50 -18.89
C ALA A 228 21.07 -15.91 -18.35
N ASP A 229 21.10 -16.82 -17.36
CA ASP A 229 22.34 -17.16 -16.64
C ASP A 229 23.52 -17.58 -17.54
N ASN A 230 23.25 -18.27 -18.64
CA ASN A 230 24.28 -18.71 -19.60
C ASN A 230 24.24 -17.99 -20.95
N THR A 231 23.44 -16.92 -21.09
CA THR A 231 23.41 -16.14 -22.33
C THR A 231 24.75 -15.42 -22.54
N ARG A 232 25.34 -15.57 -23.70
CA ARG A 232 26.59 -14.91 -24.11
C ARG A 232 26.36 -14.12 -25.37
N LEU A 233 26.36 -12.79 -25.27
CA LEU A 233 26.40 -11.90 -26.41
C LEU A 233 27.78 -11.28 -26.46
N ALA A 234 28.56 -11.62 -27.50
CA ALA A 234 29.92 -11.20 -27.72
C ALA A 234 30.07 -10.42 -29.02
N CYS A 235 30.59 -9.18 -28.95
CA CYS A 235 30.80 -8.32 -30.10
C CYS A 235 32.30 -7.98 -30.22
N ALA A 236 33.03 -8.68 -31.09
CA ALA A 236 34.50 -8.57 -31.17
C ALA A 236 35.00 -7.25 -31.70
N ASP A 237 34.21 -6.59 -32.53
CA ASP A 237 34.58 -5.38 -33.29
C ASP A 237 33.99 -4.09 -32.69
N VAL A 238 33.39 -4.13 -31.51
CA VAL A 238 32.81 -2.97 -30.84
C VAL A 238 33.56 -2.68 -29.54
N GLY A 239 33.82 -1.37 -29.29
CA GLY A 239 34.29 -0.91 -27.98
C GLY A 239 35.79 -1.12 -27.72
N ASP A 240 36.63 -1.32 -28.76
CA ASP A 240 38.08 -1.43 -28.63
C ASP A 240 38.72 -0.04 -28.54
N PHE A 241 38.57 0.57 -27.37
CA PHE A 241 39.05 1.92 -27.08
C PHE A 241 40.48 1.91 -26.51
N GLU A 242 41.24 2.99 -26.78
CA GLU A 242 42.53 3.23 -26.13
C GLU A 242 42.39 4.26 -25.00
N LYS A 243 43.32 4.26 -24.05
CA LYS A 243 43.32 5.15 -22.87
C LYS A 243 43.32 6.65 -23.19
N ASP A 244 43.87 7.02 -24.35
CA ASP A 244 43.93 8.39 -24.84
C ASP A 244 42.84 8.68 -25.92
N GLN A 245 41.90 7.77 -26.08
CA GLN A 245 40.77 7.94 -26.98
C GLN A 245 39.50 8.28 -26.18
N ALA A 246 38.84 9.37 -26.56
CA ALA A 246 37.54 9.69 -25.98
C ALA A 246 36.49 8.72 -26.51
N PHE A 247 35.59 8.31 -25.62
CA PHE A 247 34.43 7.45 -25.98
C PHE A 247 33.26 7.66 -25.05
N THR A 248 32.09 7.17 -25.46
CA THR A 248 30.88 7.15 -24.63
C THR A 248 30.15 5.82 -24.82
N PHE A 249 29.71 5.25 -23.72
CA PHE A 249 28.67 4.22 -23.63
C PHE A 249 27.36 4.85 -23.20
N SER A 250 26.23 4.40 -23.76
CA SER A 250 24.90 4.82 -23.36
C SER A 250 23.91 3.67 -23.53
N GLY A 251 22.95 3.53 -22.64
CA GLY A 251 21.88 2.54 -22.79
C GLY A 251 20.98 2.44 -21.57
N TRP A 252 19.80 1.91 -21.78
CA TRP A 252 18.90 1.52 -20.71
C TRP A 252 19.35 0.20 -20.10
N ILE A 253 19.44 0.15 -18.78
CA ILE A 253 19.91 -0.98 -18.00
C ILE A 253 18.86 -1.32 -16.94
N ARG A 254 18.47 -2.59 -16.86
CA ARG A 254 17.66 -3.11 -15.78
C ARG A 254 18.44 -4.10 -14.96
N LEU A 255 18.61 -3.81 -13.69
CA LEU A 255 19.19 -4.75 -12.74
C LEU A 255 18.07 -5.50 -12.04
N PHE A 256 18.16 -6.84 -12.05
CA PHE A 256 17.24 -7.71 -11.33
C PHE A 256 17.76 -7.97 -9.92
N GLU A 257 16.88 -8.36 -8.99
CA GLU A 257 17.29 -8.83 -7.68
C GLU A 257 18.06 -10.14 -7.82
N VAL A 258 19.15 -10.28 -7.07
CA VAL A 258 20.00 -11.47 -7.11
C VAL A 258 20.07 -12.09 -5.72
N VAL A 259 19.91 -13.40 -5.68
CA VAL A 259 20.21 -14.23 -4.49
C VAL A 259 21.70 -14.07 -4.13
N SER A 260 22.01 -13.88 -2.88
CA SER A 260 23.37 -13.62 -2.36
C SER A 260 24.38 -14.68 -2.78
N HIS A 261 25.56 -14.24 -3.29
CA HIS A 261 26.71 -15.11 -3.47
C HIS A 261 27.58 -15.08 -2.19
N PRO A 262 28.01 -16.23 -1.67
CA PRO A 262 28.75 -16.30 -0.40
C PRO A 262 30.06 -15.50 -0.34
N GLU A 263 30.74 -15.34 -1.47
CA GLU A 263 32.09 -14.73 -1.53
C GLU A 263 32.10 -13.26 -1.97
N PHE A 264 31.06 -12.78 -2.71
CA PHE A 264 31.06 -11.46 -3.34
C PHE A 264 29.96 -10.54 -2.84
N GLY A 265 29.28 -10.90 -1.75
CA GLY A 265 28.18 -10.14 -1.19
C GLY A 265 26.91 -10.13 -2.06
N THR A 266 25.87 -9.54 -1.53
CA THR A 266 24.64 -9.33 -2.26
C THR A 266 24.83 -8.21 -3.28
N ASN A 267 24.43 -8.48 -4.53
CA ASN A 267 24.30 -7.42 -5.54
C ASN A 267 25.58 -6.89 -6.21
N SER A 268 26.55 -7.75 -6.56
CA SER A 268 27.76 -7.39 -7.34
C SER A 268 27.81 -8.09 -8.70
N GLY A 269 28.34 -7.50 -9.76
CA GLY A 269 28.54 -8.12 -11.08
C GLY A 269 28.70 -7.14 -12.24
N THR A 270 29.17 -7.62 -13.37
CA THR A 270 29.38 -6.84 -14.58
C THR A 270 28.06 -6.52 -15.27
N ILE A 271 27.88 -5.26 -15.63
CA ILE A 271 26.78 -4.82 -16.53
C ILE A 271 27.22 -5.06 -17.97
N ILE A 272 28.30 -4.43 -18.40
CA ILE A 272 28.86 -4.55 -19.73
C ILE A 272 30.36 -4.30 -19.67
N SER A 273 31.16 -5.02 -20.44
CA SER A 273 32.60 -4.87 -20.44
C SER A 273 33.25 -5.24 -21.77
N ARG A 274 34.37 -4.58 -22.08
CA ARG A 274 35.39 -5.13 -22.96
C ARG A 274 36.65 -5.29 -22.14
N MET A 275 36.79 -6.44 -21.55
CA MET A 275 37.79 -6.71 -20.53
C MET A 275 38.16 -8.19 -20.51
N ASP A 276 39.45 -8.49 -20.43
CA ASP A 276 39.93 -9.84 -20.13
C ASP A 276 39.63 -10.19 -18.67
N GLY A 277 39.07 -11.35 -18.44
CA GLY A 277 38.71 -11.81 -17.09
C GLY A 277 39.86 -12.28 -16.25
N GLY A 278 41.04 -12.59 -16.88
CA GLY A 278 42.23 -13.05 -16.19
C GLY A 278 43.11 -11.94 -15.68
N ASP A 279 43.58 -11.05 -16.56
CA ASP A 279 44.46 -9.93 -16.20
C ASP A 279 43.71 -8.60 -15.95
N LEU A 280 42.39 -8.60 -16.13
CA LEU A 280 41.49 -7.46 -15.96
C LEU A 280 41.78 -6.28 -16.89
N ARG A 281 42.52 -6.47 -17.97
CA ARG A 281 42.84 -5.41 -18.93
C ARG A 281 41.59 -5.08 -19.77
N GLY A 282 41.27 -3.79 -19.85
CA GLY A 282 40.14 -3.29 -20.61
C GLY A 282 39.33 -2.23 -19.88
N TRP A 283 38.06 -2.08 -20.25
CA TRP A 283 37.11 -1.23 -19.55
C TRP A 283 35.88 -2.04 -19.10
N ASN A 284 35.26 -1.58 -18.00
CA ASN A 284 34.19 -2.31 -17.34
C ASN A 284 33.21 -1.37 -16.67
N LEU A 285 31.91 -1.60 -16.92
CA LEU A 285 30.83 -1.10 -16.08
C LEU A 285 30.42 -2.23 -15.16
N TYR A 286 30.56 -2.00 -13.88
CA TYR A 286 30.41 -3.00 -12.84
C TYR A 286 29.51 -2.47 -11.71
N VAL A 287 28.83 -3.34 -11.01
CA VAL A 287 28.11 -3.01 -9.78
C VAL A 287 28.69 -3.80 -8.65
N GLU A 288 29.04 -3.16 -7.56
CA GLU A 288 29.48 -3.77 -6.32
C GLU A 288 28.60 -3.25 -5.17
N ASN A 289 27.94 -4.17 -4.46
CA ASN A 289 27.01 -3.83 -3.39
C ASN A 289 25.97 -2.76 -3.79
N ASN A 290 25.41 -2.90 -4.98
CA ASN A 290 24.51 -1.93 -5.64
C ASN A 290 25.16 -0.61 -6.12
N GLN A 291 26.40 -0.33 -5.78
CA GLN A 291 27.11 0.87 -6.21
C GLN A 291 27.68 0.68 -7.61
N LEU A 292 27.48 1.66 -8.49
CA LEU A 292 28.05 1.64 -9.84
C LEU A 292 29.54 1.94 -9.79
N LEU A 293 30.33 1.13 -10.50
CA LEU A 293 31.77 1.36 -10.74
C LEU A 293 32.04 1.45 -12.23
N VAL A 294 32.87 2.39 -12.62
CA VAL A 294 33.44 2.52 -13.97
C VAL A 294 34.94 2.34 -13.87
N GLN A 295 35.48 1.39 -14.61
CA GLN A 295 36.89 1.03 -14.56
C GLN A 295 37.50 1.01 -15.95
N LEU A 296 38.69 1.64 -16.08
CA LEU A 296 39.58 1.54 -17.23
C LEU A 296 40.92 1.00 -16.70
N ILE A 297 41.35 -0.17 -17.15
CA ILE A 297 42.43 -0.92 -16.50
C ILE A 297 43.45 -1.35 -17.51
N HIS A 298 44.75 -1.03 -17.24
CA HIS A 298 45.89 -1.68 -17.83
C HIS A 298 46.33 -2.86 -16.96
N HIS A 299 46.48 -2.64 -15.67
CA HIS A 299 46.80 -3.63 -14.66
C HIS A 299 46.18 -3.19 -13.33
N TRP A 300 45.45 -4.09 -12.67
CA TRP A 300 44.73 -3.78 -11.41
C TRP A 300 45.60 -4.17 -10.20
N PRO A 301 45.67 -3.32 -9.14
CA PRO A 301 45.08 -1.96 -9.06
C PRO A 301 46.04 -0.83 -9.45
N ASP A 302 47.27 -1.11 -9.79
CA ASP A 302 48.39 -0.14 -9.84
C ASP A 302 48.40 0.75 -11.07
N ASN A 303 47.66 0.36 -12.12
CA ASN A 303 47.65 1.09 -13.39
C ASN A 303 46.21 1.10 -13.94
N ALA A 304 45.36 1.95 -13.34
CA ALA A 304 43.94 1.99 -13.61
C ALA A 304 43.32 3.36 -13.32
N ILE A 305 42.19 3.61 -13.94
CA ILE A 305 41.15 4.55 -13.50
C ILE A 305 40.01 3.73 -12.90
N SER A 306 39.56 4.09 -11.71
CA SER A 306 38.33 3.54 -11.11
C SER A 306 37.56 4.63 -10.40
N VAL A 307 36.29 4.79 -10.77
CA VAL A 307 35.38 5.72 -10.13
C VAL A 307 34.11 5.00 -9.72
N SER A 308 33.55 5.39 -8.58
CA SER A 308 32.29 4.88 -8.08
C SER A 308 31.22 5.98 -8.02
N GLY A 309 30.00 5.64 -8.42
CA GLY A 309 28.83 6.51 -8.33
C GLY A 309 27.84 6.03 -7.27
N ASP A 310 26.64 6.60 -7.28
CA ASP A 310 25.56 6.21 -6.37
C ASP A 310 25.06 4.78 -6.61
N THR A 311 24.25 4.27 -5.68
CA THR A 311 23.55 3.01 -5.83
C THR A 311 22.53 3.07 -6.96
N LEU A 312 22.44 1.98 -7.74
CA LEU A 312 21.43 1.82 -8.78
C LEU A 312 20.16 1.16 -8.24
N PRO A 313 18.97 1.60 -8.67
CA PRO A 313 17.70 1.04 -8.20
C PRO A 313 17.54 -0.45 -8.58
N ARG A 314 16.90 -1.24 -7.71
CA ARG A 314 16.53 -2.64 -7.92
C ARG A 314 15.18 -2.98 -7.30
N PRO A 315 14.39 -3.73 -8.01
CA PRO A 315 14.42 -3.91 -9.45
C PRO A 315 14.06 -2.59 -10.14
N GLY A 316 14.74 -2.24 -11.21
CA GLY A 316 14.40 -1.00 -11.93
C GLY A 316 15.25 -0.75 -13.16
N TRP A 317 14.67 -0.01 -14.10
CA TRP A 317 15.37 0.50 -15.26
C TRP A 317 16.02 1.85 -14.94
N VAL A 318 17.24 2.02 -15.41
CA VAL A 318 17.96 3.30 -15.42
C VAL A 318 18.60 3.49 -16.78
N HIS A 319 18.63 4.71 -17.27
CA HIS A 319 19.46 5.04 -18.41
C HIS A 319 20.84 5.49 -17.92
N LEU A 320 21.88 4.79 -18.35
CA LEU A 320 23.26 5.15 -18.03
C LEU A 320 23.95 5.71 -19.27
N THR A 321 24.62 6.85 -19.11
CA THR A 321 25.59 7.37 -20.07
C THR A 321 26.92 7.52 -19.35
N VAL A 322 27.94 6.84 -19.82
CA VAL A 322 29.32 6.91 -19.30
C VAL A 322 30.19 7.49 -20.39
N SER A 323 30.71 8.68 -20.17
CA SER A 323 31.54 9.43 -21.10
C SER A 323 32.95 9.57 -20.54
N TYR A 324 33.96 9.29 -21.35
CA TYR A 324 35.34 9.44 -21.04
C TYR A 324 36.01 10.34 -22.10
N ASP A 325 36.82 11.31 -21.69
CA ASP A 325 37.41 12.32 -22.55
C ASP A 325 38.77 11.97 -23.15
N GLY A 326 39.33 10.79 -22.82
CA GLY A 326 40.65 10.34 -23.30
C GLY A 326 41.84 10.98 -22.56
N SER A 327 41.61 11.65 -21.44
CA SER A 327 42.67 12.36 -20.68
C SER A 327 43.64 11.47 -19.92
N GLY A 328 43.36 10.18 -19.78
CA GLY A 328 44.12 9.26 -18.91
C GLY A 328 43.90 9.56 -17.41
N LYS A 329 42.86 10.33 -17.07
CA LYS A 329 42.55 10.76 -15.69
C LYS A 329 41.13 10.40 -15.30
N ALA A 330 40.93 10.09 -14.02
CA ALA A 330 39.62 9.83 -13.47
C ALA A 330 38.66 11.03 -13.61
N ALA A 331 39.17 12.25 -13.57
CA ALA A 331 38.41 13.49 -13.79
C ALA A 331 37.76 13.57 -15.18
N GLY A 332 38.32 12.85 -16.17
CA GLY A 332 37.79 12.74 -17.53
C GLY A 332 36.58 11.82 -17.66
N VAL A 333 36.28 11.00 -16.63
CA VAL A 333 35.09 10.12 -16.61
C VAL A 333 33.90 10.91 -16.07
N LYS A 334 32.82 10.92 -16.82
CA LYS A 334 31.52 11.48 -16.44
C LYS A 334 30.45 10.40 -16.54
N VAL A 335 29.58 10.33 -15.54
CA VAL A 335 28.46 9.40 -15.54
C VAL A 335 27.17 10.16 -15.37
N TYR A 336 26.18 9.79 -16.17
CA TYR A 336 24.86 10.37 -16.11
C TYR A 336 23.83 9.24 -15.89
N ARG A 337 22.96 9.44 -14.92
CA ARG A 337 21.80 8.57 -14.65
C ARG A 337 20.54 9.31 -15.07
N ASP A 338 19.76 8.72 -15.97
CA ASP A 338 18.54 9.30 -16.51
C ASP A 338 18.76 10.72 -17.04
N GLY A 339 19.92 10.92 -17.70
CA GLY A 339 20.35 12.19 -18.25
C GLY A 339 20.92 13.21 -17.27
N LYS A 340 20.98 12.92 -15.96
CA LYS A 340 21.50 13.80 -14.92
C LYS A 340 22.87 13.34 -14.46
N ALA A 341 23.80 14.28 -14.31
CA ALA A 341 25.16 13.96 -13.83
C ALA A 341 25.14 13.35 -12.44
N MET A 342 25.92 12.27 -12.24
CA MET A 342 26.15 11.63 -10.96
C MET A 342 27.42 12.19 -10.31
N ALA A 343 27.38 12.33 -8.99
CA ALA A 343 28.61 12.54 -8.21
C ALA A 343 29.46 11.26 -8.24
N LEU A 344 30.77 11.42 -8.46
CA LEU A 344 31.70 10.29 -8.53
C LEU A 344 32.77 10.40 -7.44
N THR A 345 33.08 9.28 -6.83
CA THR A 345 34.21 9.13 -5.93
C THR A 345 35.34 8.41 -6.67
N VAL A 346 36.54 8.97 -6.66
CA VAL A 346 37.71 8.38 -7.32
C VAL A 346 38.35 7.36 -6.39
N THR A 347 38.49 6.13 -6.85
CA THR A 347 39.12 5.02 -6.12
C THR A 347 40.49 4.65 -6.69
N ALA A 348 40.76 4.93 -7.99
CA ALA A 348 42.09 4.82 -8.61
C ALA A 348 42.23 5.85 -9.75
N ASP A 349 43.40 6.47 -9.89
CA ASP A 349 43.74 7.45 -10.95
C ASP A 349 45.22 7.34 -11.36
N THR A 350 45.63 6.13 -11.73
CA THR A 350 47.04 5.79 -12.02
C THR A 350 47.26 5.29 -13.46
N LEU A 351 46.22 5.36 -14.32
CA LEU A 351 46.28 4.78 -15.66
C LEU A 351 47.31 5.43 -16.53
N SER A 352 48.27 4.65 -17.00
CA SER A 352 49.34 5.05 -17.92
C SER A 352 49.53 4.09 -19.09
N GLY A 353 49.18 2.84 -18.93
CA GLY A 353 49.28 1.79 -19.96
C GLY A 353 48.06 1.67 -20.83
N SER A 354 48.16 0.96 -21.96
CA SER A 354 47.06 0.68 -22.89
C SER A 354 45.95 -0.14 -22.22
N ILE A 355 44.73 0.20 -22.51
CA ILE A 355 43.53 -0.55 -22.11
C ILE A 355 43.00 -1.49 -23.18
N ARG A 356 43.63 -1.52 -24.37
CA ARG A 356 43.26 -2.44 -25.45
C ARG A 356 43.44 -3.88 -25.05
N THR A 357 42.48 -4.70 -25.42
CA THR A 357 42.46 -6.14 -25.16
C THR A 357 41.86 -6.89 -26.34
N PRO A 358 42.33 -8.11 -26.66
CA PRO A 358 41.69 -8.96 -27.67
C PRO A 358 40.30 -9.45 -27.24
N ALA A 359 39.93 -9.27 -25.99
CA ALA A 359 38.62 -9.67 -25.47
C ALA A 359 37.49 -8.97 -26.24
N PRO A 360 36.37 -9.64 -26.58
CA PRO A 360 35.24 -9.02 -27.20
C PRO A 360 34.47 -8.14 -26.17
N LEU A 361 33.65 -7.23 -26.68
CA LEU A 361 32.61 -6.61 -25.87
C LEU A 361 31.63 -7.69 -25.41
N MET A 362 31.35 -7.73 -24.11
CA MET A 362 30.46 -8.73 -23.48
C MET A 362 29.34 -8.04 -22.71
N PHE A 363 28.11 -8.52 -22.88
CA PHE A 363 26.96 -8.11 -22.10
C PHE A 363 26.83 -8.99 -20.84
N SER A 364 26.63 -8.39 -19.69
CA SER A 364 26.45 -9.01 -18.36
C SER A 364 27.63 -9.84 -17.84
N ARG A 365 28.81 -9.78 -18.45
CA ARG A 365 29.99 -10.57 -18.05
C ARG A 365 31.31 -10.00 -18.56
N ARG A 366 32.43 -10.59 -18.14
CA ARG A 366 33.76 -10.40 -18.67
C ARG A 366 34.14 -11.58 -19.58
N ALA A 367 35.00 -11.34 -20.56
CA ALA A 367 35.52 -12.40 -21.41
C ALA A 367 36.52 -13.27 -20.61
N GLY A 368 36.52 -14.59 -20.84
CA GLY A 368 37.45 -15.51 -20.18
C GLY A 368 37.21 -15.74 -18.70
N ALA A 369 36.28 -15.07 -18.05
CA ALA A 369 35.93 -15.29 -16.65
C ALA A 369 35.16 -16.62 -16.51
N ASP A 370 35.60 -17.48 -15.61
CA ASP A 370 34.87 -18.68 -15.23
C ASP A 370 33.54 -18.30 -14.60
N THR A 371 32.50 -19.00 -14.97
CA THR A 371 31.15 -18.79 -14.43
C THR A 371 31.05 -19.03 -12.92
N SER A 372 32.05 -19.68 -12.31
CA SER A 372 32.13 -19.90 -10.87
C SER A 372 32.65 -18.71 -10.07
N SER A 373 33.34 -17.77 -10.70
CA SER A 373 34.08 -16.70 -10.00
C SER A 373 33.41 -15.32 -10.05
N LEU A 374 32.45 -15.11 -10.95
CA LEU A 374 31.65 -13.87 -11.01
C LEU A 374 30.20 -14.24 -11.34
N PRO A 375 29.23 -13.92 -10.51
CA PRO A 375 27.85 -14.20 -10.85
C PRO A 375 27.49 -13.49 -12.17
N SER A 376 27.20 -14.27 -13.20
CA SER A 376 26.60 -13.76 -14.42
C SER A 376 25.23 -13.21 -14.03
N ARG A 377 25.07 -11.89 -14.09
CA ARG A 377 23.81 -11.28 -13.70
C ARG A 377 22.85 -11.29 -14.84
N GLN A 378 21.61 -11.63 -14.53
CA GLN A 378 20.51 -11.28 -15.39
C GLN A 378 20.44 -9.75 -15.43
N THR A 379 20.75 -9.17 -16.59
CA THR A 379 20.68 -7.74 -16.83
C THR A 379 19.81 -7.50 -18.07
N GLY A 380 18.84 -6.60 -17.93
CA GLY A 380 18.08 -6.12 -19.07
C GLY A 380 18.80 -4.97 -19.77
N PHE A 381 18.70 -4.90 -21.08
CA PHE A 381 19.28 -3.88 -21.93
C PHE A 381 18.29 -3.40 -22.96
N GLU A 382 18.34 -2.11 -23.29
CA GLU A 382 17.61 -1.49 -24.37
C GLU A 382 18.40 -0.27 -24.88
N ASP A 383 18.35 0.00 -26.16
CA ASP A 383 18.95 1.19 -26.81
C ASP A 383 20.42 1.42 -26.44
N VAL A 384 21.25 0.37 -26.56
CA VAL A 384 22.68 0.44 -26.25
C VAL A 384 23.46 1.08 -27.39
N ARG A 385 24.19 2.16 -27.08
CA ARG A 385 24.96 2.95 -28.06
C ARG A 385 26.40 3.16 -27.62
N PHE A 386 27.31 3.18 -28.59
CA PHE A 386 28.73 3.52 -28.42
C PHE A 386 29.10 4.65 -29.31
N TYR A 387 29.89 5.60 -28.80
CA TYR A 387 30.37 6.76 -29.51
C TYR A 387 31.90 6.85 -29.43
N THR A 388 32.53 7.35 -30.48
CA THR A 388 33.99 7.58 -30.55
C THR A 388 34.38 8.96 -30.02
N ARG A 389 33.55 9.60 -29.24
CA ARG A 389 33.79 10.87 -28.57
C ARG A 389 33.15 10.95 -27.19
N ALA A 390 33.59 11.90 -26.40
CA ALA A 390 32.90 12.27 -25.19
C ALA A 390 31.61 13.06 -25.54
N LEU A 391 30.47 12.65 -25.00
CA LEU A 391 29.22 13.39 -25.11
C LEU A 391 29.15 14.49 -24.05
N SER A 392 28.53 15.61 -24.43
CA SER A 392 28.24 16.69 -23.49
C SER A 392 27.10 16.32 -22.54
N ALA A 393 26.97 17.09 -21.45
CA ALA A 393 25.88 16.94 -20.51
C ALA A 393 24.49 17.14 -21.16
N GLU A 394 24.42 18.07 -22.12
CA GLU A 394 23.18 18.32 -22.86
C GLU A 394 22.81 17.13 -23.77
N GLU A 395 23.78 16.53 -24.43
CA GLU A 395 23.58 15.35 -25.25
C GLU A 395 23.18 14.16 -24.39
N ALA A 396 23.87 13.92 -23.25
CA ALA A 396 23.54 12.86 -22.31
C ALA A 396 22.12 13.02 -21.73
N ALA A 397 21.65 14.25 -21.48
CA ALA A 397 20.29 14.52 -21.03
C ALA A 397 19.21 14.16 -22.06
N ARG A 398 19.56 14.06 -23.32
CA ARG A 398 18.64 13.77 -24.43
C ARG A 398 18.50 12.27 -24.72
N LEU A 399 19.56 11.51 -24.55
CA LEU A 399 19.64 10.10 -24.96
C LEU A 399 18.54 9.21 -24.38
N PRO A 400 18.10 9.34 -23.12
CA PRO A 400 17.04 8.50 -22.54
C PRO A 400 15.73 8.51 -23.32
N PHE A 401 15.48 9.53 -24.13
CA PHE A 401 14.20 9.77 -24.80
C PHE A 401 14.27 9.76 -26.32
N GLU A 402 15.44 9.62 -26.92
CA GLU A 402 15.61 9.80 -28.37
C GLU A 402 15.05 8.64 -29.20
N ASP A 403 15.36 7.40 -28.83
CA ASP A 403 14.92 6.24 -29.60
C ASP A 403 13.41 6.03 -29.52
N PRO A 404 12.76 6.04 -28.33
CA PRO A 404 11.31 5.94 -28.26
C PRO A 404 10.58 6.96 -29.13
N VAL A 405 11.02 8.23 -29.11
CA VAL A 405 10.38 9.30 -29.89
C VAL A 405 10.52 9.06 -31.39
N ALA A 406 11.68 8.66 -31.86
CA ALA A 406 11.90 8.40 -33.29
C ALA A 406 11.04 7.22 -33.79
N GLY A 407 10.97 6.14 -33.03
CA GLY A 407 10.15 4.98 -33.35
C GLY A 407 8.65 5.31 -33.36
N ILE A 408 8.20 6.12 -32.39
CA ILE A 408 6.81 6.56 -32.32
C ILE A 408 6.44 7.45 -33.49
N LEU A 409 7.26 8.43 -33.83
CA LEU A 409 7.01 9.34 -34.94
C LEU A 409 6.92 8.61 -36.28
N ALA A 410 7.69 7.55 -36.47
CA ALA A 410 7.60 6.71 -37.66
C ALA A 410 6.26 5.98 -37.79
N ARG A 411 5.65 5.60 -36.67
CA ARG A 411 4.38 4.85 -36.63
C ARG A 411 3.15 5.75 -36.44
N LYS A 412 3.27 6.83 -35.70
CA LYS A 412 2.17 7.68 -35.23
C LYS A 412 2.60 9.15 -35.30
N PRO A 413 2.63 9.74 -36.49
CA PRO A 413 3.23 11.08 -36.70
C PRO A 413 2.44 12.20 -36.02
N ASP A 414 1.15 12.02 -35.77
CA ASP A 414 0.29 13.06 -35.21
C ASP A 414 0.03 12.85 -33.72
N PHE A 415 0.62 13.68 -32.87
CA PHE A 415 0.49 13.64 -31.42
C PHE A 415 -0.83 14.23 -30.90
N LEU A 416 -1.35 15.29 -31.52
CA LEU A 416 -2.54 16.02 -31.02
C LEU A 416 -3.86 15.49 -31.57
N ALA A 417 -3.87 15.02 -32.81
CA ALA A 417 -5.10 14.60 -33.49
C ALA A 417 -5.57 13.21 -33.07
N GLN A 418 -4.87 12.54 -32.18
CA GLN A 418 -5.22 11.19 -31.76
C GLN A 418 -6.42 11.19 -30.80
N ALA A 419 -7.41 10.33 -31.12
CA ALA A 419 -8.60 10.13 -30.29
C ALA A 419 -8.21 9.73 -28.86
N ASP A 420 -9.04 10.11 -27.91
CA ASP A 420 -8.90 9.67 -26.51
C ASP A 420 -8.79 8.13 -26.47
N VAL A 421 -7.76 7.64 -25.83
CA VAL A 421 -7.50 6.21 -25.65
C VAL A 421 -8.73 5.47 -25.10
N ARG A 422 -9.56 6.12 -24.29
CA ARG A 422 -10.79 5.57 -23.74
C ARG A 422 -11.80 5.12 -24.80
N LYS A 423 -11.86 5.82 -25.95
CA LYS A 423 -12.72 5.42 -27.07
C LYS A 423 -12.16 4.21 -27.82
N ALA A 424 -10.84 4.03 -27.78
CA ALA A 424 -10.19 2.91 -28.44
C ALA A 424 -10.31 1.59 -27.65
N VAL A 425 -10.51 1.66 -26.32
CA VAL A 425 -10.62 0.48 -25.45
C VAL A 425 -11.93 -0.28 -25.62
N ALA A 426 -12.96 0.34 -26.19
CA ALA A 426 -14.26 -0.31 -26.42
C ALA A 426 -14.23 -1.44 -27.50
N GLY A 427 -13.13 -1.62 -28.21
CA GLY A 427 -12.96 -2.68 -29.22
C GLY A 427 -12.04 -3.81 -28.78
N ARG A 428 -12.32 -5.04 -29.21
CA ARG A 428 -11.58 -6.27 -28.82
C ARG A 428 -10.18 -6.45 -29.46
N GLN A 429 -9.67 -5.48 -30.21
CA GLN A 429 -8.32 -5.47 -30.78
C GLN A 429 -7.43 -4.53 -29.98
N ASP A 430 -6.09 -4.67 -30.05
CA ASP A 430 -5.16 -3.78 -29.35
C ASP A 430 -5.57 -2.30 -29.58
N PRO A 431 -6.17 -1.64 -28.59
CA PRO A 431 -6.74 -0.31 -28.77
C PRO A 431 -5.66 0.76 -28.95
N TYR A 432 -4.40 0.41 -28.65
CA TYR A 432 -3.28 1.33 -28.64
C TYR A 432 -2.44 1.27 -29.94
N ALA A 433 -2.72 0.32 -30.81
CA ALA A 433 -1.94 0.16 -32.05
C ALA A 433 -1.91 1.44 -32.94
N ARG A 434 -2.94 2.29 -32.84
CA ARG A 434 -3.10 3.51 -33.66
C ARG A 434 -3.09 4.81 -32.85
N VAL A 435 -3.00 4.75 -31.52
CA VAL A 435 -3.01 5.94 -30.67
C VAL A 435 -1.74 5.98 -29.82
N TRP A 436 -1.31 7.19 -29.48
CA TRP A 436 -0.20 7.37 -28.56
C TRP A 436 -0.57 6.88 -27.17
N THR A 437 0.18 5.91 -26.68
CA THR A 437 0.00 5.40 -25.32
C THR A 437 0.45 6.43 -24.29
N PRO A 438 0.08 6.30 -23.01
CA PRO A 438 0.59 7.16 -21.95
C PRO A 438 2.12 7.21 -21.88
N PHE A 439 2.80 6.08 -22.12
CA PHE A 439 4.27 6.02 -22.16
C PHE A 439 4.87 6.78 -23.34
N GLU A 440 4.31 6.59 -24.52
CA GLU A 440 4.73 7.33 -25.74
C GLU A 440 4.57 8.83 -25.55
N LYS A 441 3.43 9.27 -24.99
CA LYS A 441 3.18 10.68 -24.67
C LYS A 441 4.20 11.21 -23.69
N ARG A 442 4.52 10.45 -22.65
CA ARG A 442 5.55 10.82 -21.68
C ARG A 442 6.92 10.91 -22.33
N SER A 443 7.34 9.92 -23.11
CA SER A 443 8.63 9.94 -23.81
C SER A 443 8.78 11.18 -24.69
N ALA A 444 7.75 11.55 -25.44
CA ALA A 444 7.75 12.76 -26.26
C ALA A 444 7.85 14.04 -25.42
N ALA A 445 7.11 14.11 -24.31
CA ALA A 445 7.15 15.24 -23.40
C ALA A 445 8.54 15.38 -22.73
N GLU A 446 9.11 14.30 -22.22
CA GLU A 446 10.42 14.30 -21.59
C GLU A 446 11.54 14.66 -22.60
N ALA A 447 11.45 14.16 -23.83
CA ALA A 447 12.36 14.55 -24.90
C ALA A 447 12.25 16.05 -25.24
N TYR A 448 11.06 16.63 -25.20
CA TYR A 448 10.84 18.06 -25.35
C TYR A 448 11.43 18.84 -24.16
N PHE A 449 11.10 18.45 -22.94
CA PHE A 449 11.58 19.14 -21.73
C PHE A 449 13.08 18.98 -21.49
N SER A 450 13.73 17.95 -22.06
CA SER A 450 15.19 17.86 -22.01
C SER A 450 15.88 19.00 -22.79
N ARG A 451 15.15 19.65 -23.69
CA ARG A 451 15.61 20.82 -24.50
C ARG A 451 15.00 22.15 -24.04
N HIS A 452 13.92 22.09 -23.29
CA HIS A 452 13.16 23.23 -22.75
C HIS A 452 12.88 23.01 -21.28
N PRO A 453 13.94 23.02 -20.42
CA PRO A 453 13.82 22.52 -19.04
C PRO A 453 13.19 23.53 -18.06
N GLU A 454 13.09 24.82 -18.42
CA GLU A 454 12.91 25.92 -17.49
C GLU A 454 11.66 25.73 -16.60
N GLN A 455 10.51 25.41 -17.19
CA GLN A 455 9.26 25.25 -16.43
C GLN A 455 9.27 23.99 -15.58
N ARG A 456 9.77 22.89 -16.13
CA ARG A 456 9.88 21.61 -15.42
C ARG A 456 10.85 21.74 -14.22
N ASP A 457 12.02 22.31 -14.47
CA ASP A 457 13.06 22.42 -13.43
C ASP A 457 12.65 23.37 -12.33
N ALA A 458 11.90 24.44 -12.65
CA ALA A 458 11.30 25.32 -11.64
C ALA A 458 10.31 24.58 -10.73
N LEU A 459 9.45 23.72 -11.29
CA LEU A 459 8.53 22.91 -10.50
C LEU A 459 9.25 21.87 -9.65
N LEU A 460 10.28 21.23 -10.19
CA LEU A 460 11.10 20.27 -9.43
C LEU A 460 11.84 20.95 -8.27
N ALA A 461 12.35 22.16 -8.49
CA ALA A 461 12.99 22.96 -7.44
C ALA A 461 12.01 23.32 -6.32
N GLU A 462 10.78 23.72 -6.66
CA GLU A 462 9.73 24.00 -5.65
C GLU A 462 9.34 22.76 -4.86
N ILE A 463 9.19 21.60 -5.53
CA ILE A 463 8.95 20.31 -4.86
C ILE A 463 10.05 19.99 -3.84
N ALA A 464 11.31 20.16 -4.25
CA ALA A 464 12.47 19.91 -3.40
C ALA A 464 12.54 20.88 -2.20
N ALA A 465 12.28 22.16 -2.45
CA ALA A 465 12.26 23.18 -1.38
C ALA A 465 11.15 22.91 -0.37
N ALA A 466 9.93 22.63 -0.85
CA ALA A 466 8.81 22.31 0.02
C ALA A 466 9.05 21.03 0.85
N GLN A 467 9.66 20.01 0.24
CA GLN A 467 10.05 18.78 0.94
C GLN A 467 11.06 19.08 2.05
N LYS A 468 12.07 19.89 1.78
CA LYS A 468 13.07 20.29 2.77
C LYS A 468 12.42 21.00 3.97
N ASP A 469 11.45 21.89 3.73
CA ASP A 469 10.72 22.58 4.79
C ASP A 469 9.91 21.58 5.64
N MET A 470 9.21 20.63 5.01
CA MET A 470 8.50 19.56 5.71
C MET A 470 9.43 18.70 6.56
N ASP A 471 10.59 18.32 6.02
CA ASP A 471 11.60 17.52 6.72
C ASP A 471 12.15 18.26 7.94
N ALA A 472 12.39 19.57 7.85
CA ALA A 472 12.84 20.39 8.97
C ALA A 472 11.80 20.43 10.10
N LEU A 473 10.51 20.56 9.77
CA LEU A 473 9.41 20.61 10.75
C LEU A 473 9.22 19.26 11.47
N THR A 474 9.56 18.15 10.81
CA THR A 474 9.38 16.80 11.36
C THR A 474 10.68 16.16 11.87
N ALA A 475 11.81 16.85 11.76
CA ALA A 475 13.14 16.30 12.09
C ALA A 475 13.25 15.77 13.53
N LYS A 476 12.63 16.45 14.48
CA LYS A 476 12.63 16.07 15.92
C LYS A 476 11.78 14.82 16.22
N GLN A 477 10.90 14.43 15.30
CA GLN A 477 9.97 13.31 15.44
C GLN A 477 10.37 12.09 14.60
N LYS A 478 11.44 12.22 13.78
CA LYS A 478 11.96 11.07 13.04
C LYS A 478 12.40 10.01 14.05
N PRO A 479 11.94 8.76 13.87
CA PRO A 479 12.49 7.67 14.66
C PRO A 479 14.01 7.62 14.46
N PRO A 480 14.79 7.26 15.47
CA PRO A 480 16.23 7.09 15.30
C PRO A 480 16.45 6.04 14.20
N VAL A 481 17.39 6.32 13.30
CA VAL A 481 17.88 5.31 12.36
C VAL A 481 18.53 4.23 13.21
N LEU A 482 17.89 3.09 13.32
CA LEU A 482 18.45 1.94 14.00
C LEU A 482 19.43 1.30 13.03
N GLU A 483 20.71 1.57 13.20
CA GLU A 483 21.73 0.77 12.55
C GLU A 483 21.54 -0.68 13.03
N SER A 484 21.50 -1.60 12.09
CA SER A 484 21.38 -3.04 12.33
C SER A 484 22.64 -3.58 13.01
N GLY A 485 22.84 -3.21 14.25
CA GLY A 485 23.86 -3.74 15.13
C GLY A 485 23.35 -5.02 15.75
N ASN A 486 23.74 -6.10 15.22
CA ASN A 486 24.08 -7.43 15.73
C ASN A 486 23.25 -8.13 16.84
N ASP A 487 22.27 -7.51 17.53
CA ASP A 487 21.41 -8.22 18.48
C ASP A 487 19.92 -7.97 18.18
N PRO A 488 19.23 -8.93 17.54
CA PRO A 488 17.80 -8.82 17.26
C PRO A 488 16.93 -8.60 18.51
N LYS A 489 17.37 -9.09 19.68
CA LYS A 489 16.61 -8.93 20.93
C LYS A 489 16.74 -7.53 21.51
N LEU A 490 17.93 -6.92 21.39
CA LEU A 490 18.18 -5.55 21.81
C LEU A 490 17.47 -4.56 20.88
N LEU A 491 17.58 -4.79 19.58
CA LEU A 491 16.85 -4.05 18.54
C LEU A 491 15.35 -4.11 18.80
N TYR A 492 14.84 -5.28 19.13
CA TYR A 492 13.43 -5.50 19.44
C TYR A 492 12.97 -4.78 20.70
N LYS A 493 13.74 -4.84 21.80
CA LYS A 493 13.43 -4.11 23.03
C LYS A 493 13.48 -2.59 22.82
N MET A 494 14.48 -2.10 22.12
CA MET A 494 14.60 -0.69 21.73
C MET A 494 13.45 -0.25 20.81
N LEU A 495 12.99 -1.12 19.92
CA LEU A 495 11.85 -0.87 19.05
C LEU A 495 10.53 -0.91 19.82
N SER A 496 10.36 -1.82 20.79
CA SER A 496 9.15 -1.84 21.62
C SER A 496 9.06 -0.62 22.52
N ASP A 497 10.16 -0.21 23.13
CA ASP A 497 10.21 0.95 24.05
C ASP A 497 10.19 2.30 23.27
N ALA A 498 10.90 2.39 22.13
CA ALA A 498 10.87 3.57 21.27
C ALA A 498 9.61 3.63 20.41
N TYR A 499 8.96 2.50 20.14
CA TYR A 499 7.72 2.42 19.39
C TYR A 499 6.57 3.11 20.12
N GLU A 500 6.57 3.11 21.44
CA GLU A 500 5.54 3.77 22.23
C GLU A 500 5.69 5.29 22.24
N GLU A 501 6.91 5.84 22.12
CA GLU A 501 7.13 7.29 22.21
C GLU A 501 7.56 7.97 20.89
N LYS A 502 8.32 7.34 20.02
CA LYS A 502 8.96 8.01 18.88
C LYS A 502 8.55 7.47 17.52
N ILE A 503 8.37 6.16 17.35
CA ILE A 503 7.86 5.58 16.10
C ILE A 503 6.36 5.84 15.95
N GLY A 504 5.67 6.15 17.02
CA GLY A 504 4.28 6.57 17.01
C GLY A 504 3.95 7.76 16.11
N ALA A 505 4.95 8.52 15.68
CA ALA A 505 4.77 9.63 14.76
C ALA A 505 4.79 9.23 13.27
N LEU A 506 5.20 8.00 12.93
CA LEU A 506 5.29 7.53 11.54
C LEU A 506 3.97 6.92 11.09
N THR A 507 3.55 7.14 9.84
CA THR A 507 2.40 6.47 9.23
C THR A 507 2.64 6.15 7.76
N LEU A 508 2.03 5.06 7.29
CA LEU A 508 2.07 4.69 5.87
C LEU A 508 1.23 5.68 5.05
N VAL A 509 1.75 6.07 3.90
CA VAL A 509 1.05 6.91 2.92
C VAL A 509 1.25 6.34 1.51
N CYS A 510 0.42 6.77 0.56
CA CYS A 510 0.68 6.48 -0.85
C CYS A 510 1.63 7.50 -1.49
N ARG A 511 2.32 7.05 -2.50
CA ARG A 511 3.04 7.84 -3.51
C ARG A 511 2.97 7.10 -4.83
N GLU A 512 2.85 7.78 -5.92
CA GLU A 512 2.92 7.18 -7.24
C GLU A 512 4.35 7.15 -7.78
N LYS A 513 4.61 6.17 -8.64
CA LYS A 513 5.80 6.15 -9.49
C LYS A 513 5.70 7.28 -10.50
N GLU A 514 6.82 7.75 -10.99
CA GLU A 514 6.85 8.76 -12.06
C GLU A 514 6.42 8.19 -13.43
N THR A 515 6.45 6.87 -13.59
CA THR A 515 6.03 6.20 -14.82
C THR A 515 4.50 6.13 -14.91
N PRO A 516 3.92 6.18 -16.11
CA PRO A 516 2.49 5.95 -16.29
C PRO A 516 2.02 4.61 -15.72
N ALA A 517 0.81 4.60 -15.20
CA ALA A 517 0.20 3.39 -14.67
C ALA A 517 -0.16 2.39 -15.79
N PHE A 518 0.04 1.11 -15.55
CA PHE A 518 -0.37 0.01 -16.42
C PHE A 518 -0.48 -1.30 -15.63
N ALA A 519 -1.10 -2.29 -16.24
CA ALA A 519 -1.07 -3.68 -15.80
C ALA A 519 -0.99 -4.60 -17.03
N HIS A 520 -0.64 -5.86 -16.81
CA HIS A 520 -0.78 -6.90 -17.82
C HIS A 520 -1.97 -7.78 -17.49
N ILE A 521 -2.74 -8.17 -18.51
CA ILE A 521 -3.68 -9.27 -18.36
C ILE A 521 -2.85 -10.53 -18.15
N LEU A 522 -3.17 -11.31 -17.13
CA LEU A 522 -2.48 -12.54 -16.81
C LEU A 522 -3.25 -13.74 -17.36
N ALA A 523 -2.55 -14.68 -17.98
CA ALA A 523 -3.18 -15.93 -18.40
C ALA A 523 -3.60 -16.73 -17.15
N ARG A 524 -4.90 -16.89 -16.95
CA ARG A 524 -5.46 -17.58 -15.78
C ARG A 524 -5.01 -17.02 -14.43
N GLY A 525 -4.68 -15.73 -14.36
CA GLY A 525 -4.19 -15.09 -13.16
C GLY A 525 -2.73 -15.41 -12.79
N GLU A 526 -2.00 -16.12 -13.65
CA GLU A 526 -0.62 -16.54 -13.39
C GLU A 526 0.35 -15.39 -13.70
N TYR A 527 1.05 -14.90 -12.68
CA TYR A 527 1.90 -13.72 -12.76
C TYR A 527 3.10 -13.87 -13.71
N THR A 528 3.52 -15.08 -14.00
CA THR A 528 4.60 -15.37 -14.97
C THR A 528 4.13 -15.38 -16.42
N GLN A 529 2.80 -15.39 -16.66
CA GLN A 529 2.22 -15.50 -18.01
C GLN A 529 1.52 -14.21 -18.42
N LEU A 530 2.34 -13.22 -18.79
CA LEU A 530 1.88 -11.92 -19.22
C LEU A 530 1.23 -12.00 -20.61
N LYS A 531 0.02 -11.42 -20.74
CA LYS A 531 -0.65 -11.13 -22.01
C LYS A 531 -0.50 -9.64 -22.33
N GLU A 532 -1.43 -9.10 -23.06
CA GLU A 532 -1.46 -7.70 -23.47
C GLU A 532 -1.43 -6.73 -22.29
N ARG A 533 -0.78 -5.60 -22.50
CA ARG A 533 -0.77 -4.48 -21.57
C ARG A 533 -2.09 -3.73 -21.62
N VAL A 534 -2.59 -3.35 -20.45
CA VAL A 534 -3.76 -2.49 -20.27
C VAL A 534 -3.40 -1.28 -19.44
N TYR A 535 -4.16 -0.21 -19.62
CA TYR A 535 -3.96 1.04 -18.90
C TYR A 535 -5.17 1.34 -18.00
N PRO A 536 -5.03 2.27 -17.03
CA PRO A 536 -6.11 2.64 -16.13
C PRO A 536 -7.40 2.96 -16.87
N ASN A 537 -8.45 2.24 -16.55
CA ASN A 537 -9.78 2.46 -17.06
C ASN A 537 -10.83 1.89 -16.10
N THR A 538 -12.06 2.35 -16.23
CA THR A 538 -13.22 1.89 -15.44
C THR A 538 -13.94 0.77 -16.17
N PRO A 539 -14.74 -0.07 -15.47
CA PRO A 539 -15.48 -1.15 -16.10
C PRO A 539 -16.35 -0.68 -17.27
N SER A 540 -16.29 -1.43 -18.37
CA SER A 540 -16.90 -1.04 -19.65
C SER A 540 -18.43 -1.01 -19.61
N PHE A 541 -19.06 -1.72 -18.68
CA PHE A 541 -20.51 -1.77 -18.51
C PHE A 541 -21.08 -0.64 -17.63
N LEU A 542 -20.20 0.15 -17.00
CA LEU A 542 -20.57 1.30 -16.18
C LEU A 542 -20.29 2.61 -16.93
N PRO A 543 -20.91 3.72 -16.52
CA PRO A 543 -20.60 5.02 -17.10
C PRO A 543 -19.11 5.31 -17.09
N PRO A 544 -18.57 5.94 -18.15
CA PRO A 544 -17.15 6.24 -18.24
C PRO A 544 -16.74 7.29 -17.20
N GLN A 545 -15.44 7.41 -16.98
CA GLN A 545 -14.89 8.51 -16.16
C GLN A 545 -15.34 9.88 -16.70
N PRO A 546 -15.49 10.87 -15.80
CA PRO A 546 -15.72 12.25 -16.20
C PRO A 546 -14.65 12.72 -17.20
N PRO A 547 -15.03 13.50 -18.23
CA PRO A 547 -14.07 14.02 -19.20
C PRO A 547 -12.92 14.78 -18.53
N GLY A 548 -11.70 14.56 -19.00
CA GLY A 548 -10.50 15.21 -18.44
C GLY A 548 -9.95 14.58 -17.17
N SER A 549 -10.56 13.52 -16.62
CA SER A 549 -10.00 12.81 -15.46
C SER A 549 -8.61 12.24 -15.78
N PRO A 550 -7.63 12.40 -14.89
CA PRO A 550 -6.29 11.85 -15.10
C PRO A 550 -6.32 10.31 -15.04
N PRO A 551 -5.43 9.61 -15.77
CA PRO A 551 -5.34 8.15 -15.75
C PRO A 551 -4.60 7.62 -14.52
N ASN A 552 -5.02 8.04 -13.34
CA ASN A 552 -4.45 7.65 -12.05
C ASN A 552 -5.56 7.55 -10.98
N ARG A 553 -5.19 7.31 -9.72
CA ARG A 553 -6.13 7.15 -8.61
C ARG A 553 -7.04 8.38 -8.38
N LEU A 554 -6.60 9.58 -8.75
CA LEU A 554 -7.44 10.76 -8.67
C LEU A 554 -8.60 10.70 -9.67
N GLY A 555 -8.34 10.23 -10.91
CA GLY A 555 -9.41 9.99 -11.89
C GLY A 555 -10.33 8.85 -11.48
N LEU A 556 -9.81 7.81 -10.81
CA LEU A 556 -10.63 6.74 -10.25
C LEU A 556 -11.54 7.28 -9.13
N ALA A 557 -11.02 8.14 -8.26
CA ALA A 557 -11.80 8.80 -7.19
C ALA A 557 -12.91 9.69 -7.77
N ALA A 558 -12.58 10.48 -8.80
CA ALA A 558 -13.57 11.31 -9.50
C ALA A 558 -14.70 10.48 -10.15
N TRP A 559 -14.37 9.30 -10.67
CA TRP A 559 -15.37 8.39 -11.25
C TRP A 559 -16.27 7.78 -10.17
N VAL A 560 -15.69 7.30 -9.09
CA VAL A 560 -16.43 6.62 -8.01
C VAL A 560 -17.39 7.58 -7.29
N THR A 561 -17.04 8.86 -7.24
CA THR A 561 -17.88 9.91 -6.62
C THR A 561 -18.76 10.67 -7.62
N SER A 562 -18.67 10.32 -8.91
CA SER A 562 -19.47 10.95 -9.95
C SER A 562 -20.97 10.73 -9.75
N SER A 563 -21.76 11.72 -10.13
CA SER A 563 -23.23 11.61 -10.17
C SER A 563 -23.73 10.50 -11.11
N ASP A 564 -22.94 10.17 -12.13
CA ASP A 564 -23.30 9.15 -13.10
C ASP A 564 -22.97 7.72 -12.61
N ASN A 565 -22.19 7.58 -11.52
CA ASN A 565 -21.89 6.27 -10.94
C ASN A 565 -23.11 5.72 -10.19
N PRO A 566 -23.73 4.62 -10.65
CA PRO A 566 -24.98 4.11 -10.08
C PRO A 566 -24.76 3.32 -8.78
N LEU A 567 -23.53 2.93 -8.43
CA LEU A 567 -23.28 1.97 -7.36
C LEU A 567 -22.87 2.64 -6.05
N THR A 568 -21.89 3.52 -6.07
CA THR A 568 -21.21 4.00 -4.86
C THR A 568 -22.17 4.57 -3.80
N ALA A 569 -23.04 5.48 -4.17
CA ALA A 569 -23.98 6.07 -3.20
C ALA A 569 -24.93 5.01 -2.60
N ARG A 570 -25.43 4.07 -3.41
CA ARG A 570 -26.26 2.96 -2.94
C ARG A 570 -25.52 2.05 -1.97
N VAL A 571 -24.30 1.69 -2.30
CA VAL A 571 -23.46 0.82 -1.46
C VAL A 571 -23.18 1.47 -0.10
N ILE A 572 -22.82 2.75 -0.09
CA ILE A 572 -22.53 3.48 1.17
C ILE A 572 -23.78 3.62 2.03
N VAL A 573 -24.88 4.05 1.42
CA VAL A 573 -26.17 4.19 2.12
C VAL A 573 -26.66 2.85 2.67
N ASN A 574 -26.51 1.78 1.91
CA ASN A 574 -26.88 0.43 2.37
C ASN A 574 -26.08 0.00 3.61
N ARG A 575 -24.79 0.32 3.67
CA ARG A 575 -23.95 0.02 4.85
C ARG A 575 -24.32 0.90 6.05
N MET A 576 -24.59 2.19 5.85
CA MET A 576 -25.07 3.07 6.92
C MET A 576 -26.43 2.61 7.46
N TRP A 577 -27.30 2.12 6.58
CA TRP A 577 -28.56 1.48 6.96
C TRP A 577 -28.29 0.19 7.79
N GLN A 578 -27.41 -0.67 7.31
CA GLN A 578 -27.06 -1.94 7.98
C GLN A 578 -26.54 -1.73 9.41
N GLU A 579 -25.76 -0.67 9.66
CA GLU A 579 -25.26 -0.34 11.00
C GLU A 579 -26.39 -0.01 11.98
N LEU A 580 -27.48 0.54 11.50
CA LEU A 580 -28.61 0.92 12.34
C LEU A 580 -29.69 -0.17 12.43
N PHE A 581 -29.95 -0.87 11.32
CA PHE A 581 -31.04 -1.84 11.24
C PHE A 581 -30.58 -3.31 11.34
N GLY A 582 -29.26 -3.53 11.37
CA GLY A 582 -28.66 -4.86 11.50
C GLY A 582 -28.49 -5.61 10.18
N THR A 583 -29.38 -5.37 9.22
CA THR A 583 -29.34 -5.93 7.85
C THR A 583 -29.50 -4.80 6.85
N GLY A 584 -28.75 -4.83 5.75
CA GLY A 584 -28.86 -3.85 4.67
C GLY A 584 -30.20 -3.93 3.92
N LEU A 585 -30.59 -2.88 3.23
CA LEU A 585 -31.68 -2.92 2.23
C LEU A 585 -31.35 -3.93 1.14
N VAL A 586 -30.10 -4.03 0.73
CA VAL A 586 -29.49 -5.14 0.04
C VAL A 586 -28.78 -5.99 1.10
N GLU A 587 -29.29 -7.18 1.37
CA GLU A 587 -28.75 -8.06 2.42
C GLU A 587 -27.32 -8.50 2.12
N SER A 588 -27.00 -8.80 0.85
CA SER A 588 -25.64 -9.07 0.38
C SER A 588 -24.85 -7.77 0.21
N SER A 589 -24.49 -7.13 1.32
CA SER A 589 -23.79 -5.83 1.30
C SER A 589 -22.43 -5.87 0.61
N GLU A 590 -21.86 -7.04 0.43
CA GLU A 590 -20.64 -7.34 -0.31
C GLU A 590 -20.85 -7.54 -1.81
N ASP A 591 -22.12 -7.81 -2.25
CA ASP A 591 -22.44 -8.16 -3.63
C ASP A 591 -23.78 -7.54 -4.08
N PHE A 592 -23.68 -6.50 -4.90
CA PHE A 592 -24.77 -5.83 -5.61
C PHE A 592 -24.88 -6.31 -7.07
N GLY A 593 -24.08 -7.32 -7.43
CA GLY A 593 -24.07 -7.94 -8.75
C GLY A 593 -25.27 -8.85 -9.00
N VAL A 594 -25.22 -9.58 -10.10
CA VAL A 594 -26.33 -10.44 -10.57
C VAL A 594 -26.66 -11.56 -9.58
N VAL A 595 -25.67 -12.04 -8.82
CA VAL A 595 -25.84 -13.11 -7.81
C VAL A 595 -26.28 -12.55 -6.46
N GLY A 596 -26.07 -11.25 -6.23
CA GLY A 596 -26.45 -10.58 -5.00
C GLY A 596 -27.98 -10.54 -4.78
N MET A 597 -28.36 -10.30 -3.54
CA MET A 597 -29.77 -10.17 -3.17
C MET A 597 -30.37 -8.87 -3.73
N ARG A 598 -31.59 -8.96 -4.20
CA ARG A 598 -32.33 -7.73 -4.61
C ARG A 598 -32.65 -6.88 -3.37
N PRO A 599 -32.65 -5.57 -3.50
CA PRO A 599 -33.04 -4.70 -2.40
C PRO A 599 -34.48 -4.98 -1.95
N SER A 600 -34.69 -5.04 -0.63
CA SER A 600 -36.02 -5.20 -0.04
C SER A 600 -36.95 -4.03 -0.36
N HIS A 601 -36.39 -2.83 -0.49
CA HIS A 601 -37.05 -1.57 -0.79
C HIS A 601 -36.25 -0.78 -1.81
N PRO A 602 -36.35 -1.09 -3.12
CA PRO A 602 -35.53 -0.47 -4.15
C PRO A 602 -35.72 1.04 -4.26
N GLU A 603 -36.95 1.53 -4.20
CA GLU A 603 -37.24 2.96 -4.29
C GLU A 603 -36.70 3.72 -3.06
N LEU A 604 -36.71 3.10 -1.89
CA LEU A 604 -36.11 3.69 -0.68
C LEU A 604 -34.59 3.78 -0.81
N LEU A 605 -33.95 2.72 -1.30
CA LEU A 605 -32.50 2.72 -1.52
C LEU A 605 -32.09 3.81 -2.51
N ASP A 606 -32.84 3.95 -3.60
CA ASP A 606 -32.60 4.96 -4.61
C ASP A 606 -32.82 6.37 -4.07
N PHE A 607 -33.93 6.58 -3.34
CA PHE A 607 -34.20 7.86 -2.68
C PHE A 607 -33.07 8.26 -1.73
N LEU A 608 -32.66 7.34 -0.84
CA LEU A 608 -31.60 7.62 0.14
C LEU A 608 -30.25 7.88 -0.53
N ALA A 609 -29.92 7.15 -1.60
CA ALA A 609 -28.67 7.32 -2.34
C ALA A 609 -28.63 8.68 -3.06
N VAL A 610 -29.73 9.08 -3.72
CA VAL A 610 -29.83 10.38 -4.38
C VAL A 610 -29.82 11.51 -3.37
N ASP A 611 -30.63 11.41 -2.31
CA ASP A 611 -30.71 12.42 -1.23
C ASP A 611 -29.34 12.61 -0.54
N PHE A 612 -28.62 11.52 -0.25
CA PHE A 612 -27.29 11.58 0.35
C PHE A 612 -26.31 12.36 -0.53
N ARG A 613 -26.32 12.09 -1.81
CA ARG A 613 -25.42 12.73 -2.78
C ARG A 613 -25.81 14.21 -3.00
N GLU A 614 -27.09 14.53 -3.22
CA GLU A 614 -27.56 15.88 -3.50
C GLU A 614 -27.43 16.83 -2.31
N HIS A 615 -27.39 16.29 -1.09
CA HIS A 615 -27.13 17.07 0.13
C HIS A 615 -25.65 17.03 0.57
N GLY A 616 -24.72 16.93 -0.38
CA GLY A 616 -23.29 17.08 -0.15
C GLY A 616 -22.65 15.90 0.60
N TRP A 617 -23.18 14.69 0.41
CA TRP A 617 -22.64 13.48 1.01
C TRP A 617 -22.52 13.58 2.55
N ASP A 618 -23.49 14.21 3.20
CA ASP A 618 -23.55 14.46 4.63
C ASP A 618 -23.96 13.21 5.41
N ALA A 619 -22.97 12.49 5.97
CA ALA A 619 -23.20 11.28 6.71
C ALA A 619 -24.02 11.50 7.99
N LYS A 620 -23.76 12.58 8.75
CA LYS A 620 -24.52 12.84 9.99
C LYS A 620 -25.97 13.19 9.71
N ARG A 621 -26.23 13.93 8.64
CA ARG A 621 -27.60 14.20 8.19
C ARG A 621 -28.33 12.90 7.82
N LEU A 622 -27.69 12.00 7.10
CA LEU A 622 -28.28 10.69 6.75
C LEU A 622 -28.56 9.87 8.01
N TYR A 623 -27.59 9.72 8.92
CA TYR A 623 -27.82 9.02 10.18
C TYR A 623 -28.95 9.65 10.99
N LYS A 624 -29.01 10.99 11.08
CA LYS A 624 -30.10 11.69 11.78
C LYS A 624 -31.45 11.36 11.15
N MET A 625 -31.55 11.38 9.82
CA MET A 625 -32.80 11.05 9.14
C MET A 625 -33.23 9.61 9.46
N LEU A 626 -32.30 8.66 9.42
CA LEU A 626 -32.59 7.26 9.69
C LEU A 626 -33.02 7.03 11.15
N VAL A 627 -32.30 7.56 12.13
CA VAL A 627 -32.64 7.34 13.57
C VAL A 627 -33.89 8.10 14.00
N MET A 628 -34.28 9.17 13.31
CA MET A 628 -35.51 9.91 13.56
C MET A 628 -36.71 9.30 12.87
N SER A 629 -36.52 8.34 11.97
CA SER A 629 -37.64 7.69 11.26
C SER A 629 -38.52 6.87 12.20
N ALA A 630 -39.82 6.77 11.86
CA ALA A 630 -40.77 5.92 12.57
C ALA A 630 -40.32 4.45 12.55
N ALA A 631 -39.70 4.01 11.44
CA ALA A 631 -39.18 2.66 11.29
C ALA A 631 -38.10 2.29 12.34
N TYR A 632 -37.16 3.21 12.61
CA TYR A 632 -36.12 2.98 13.61
C TYR A 632 -36.64 3.09 15.06
N ARG A 633 -37.57 4.01 15.29
CA ARG A 633 -38.10 4.33 16.64
C ARG A 633 -39.19 3.40 17.14
N GLN A 634 -39.65 2.48 16.33
CA GLN A 634 -40.66 1.49 16.76
C GLN A 634 -40.09 0.45 17.71
N SER A 635 -41.00 -0.20 18.46
CA SER A 635 -40.59 -1.27 19.37
C SER A 635 -39.96 -2.47 18.66
N ALA A 636 -38.87 -3.03 19.24
CA ALA A 636 -38.22 -4.24 18.77
C ALA A 636 -38.93 -5.54 19.24
N VAL A 637 -40.05 -5.45 19.97
CA VAL A 637 -40.78 -6.60 20.47
C VAL A 637 -41.33 -7.42 19.31
N LEU A 638 -40.97 -8.71 19.30
CA LEU A 638 -41.42 -9.68 18.31
C LEU A 638 -42.76 -10.30 18.78
N SER A 639 -43.88 -9.98 18.12
CA SER A 639 -45.13 -10.69 18.30
C SER A 639 -45.15 -11.97 17.44
N PRO A 640 -45.99 -12.97 17.82
CA PRO A 640 -46.16 -14.19 17.03
C PRO A 640 -46.54 -13.88 15.56
N GLU A 641 -47.44 -12.92 15.33
CA GLU A 641 -47.83 -12.51 13.99
C GLU A 641 -46.68 -11.93 13.18
N LYS A 642 -45.85 -11.07 13.78
CA LYS A 642 -44.65 -10.50 13.12
C LYS A 642 -43.59 -11.56 12.87
N SER A 643 -43.46 -12.53 13.78
CA SER A 643 -42.55 -13.67 13.59
C SER A 643 -42.93 -14.54 12.40
N ASP A 644 -44.24 -14.75 12.22
CA ASP A 644 -44.80 -15.55 11.11
C ASP A 644 -44.71 -14.84 9.76
N ARG A 645 -45.10 -13.56 9.72
CA ARG A 645 -45.17 -12.79 8.44
C ARG A 645 -43.86 -12.16 8.00
N ASP A 646 -42.99 -11.74 8.91
CA ASP A 646 -41.75 -11.05 8.64
C ASP A 646 -40.65 -11.51 9.60
N PRO A 647 -40.25 -12.81 9.53
CA PRO A 647 -39.27 -13.40 10.46
C PRO A 647 -37.93 -12.66 10.46
N HIS A 648 -37.46 -12.25 9.31
CA HIS A 648 -36.17 -11.55 9.14
C HIS A 648 -36.24 -10.03 9.26
N ASN A 649 -37.44 -9.47 9.59
CA ASN A 649 -37.66 -8.03 9.63
C ASN A 649 -37.31 -7.32 8.30
N ALA A 650 -37.48 -8.00 7.18
CA ALA A 650 -37.19 -7.46 5.86
C ALA A 650 -38.09 -6.27 5.50
N TRP A 651 -39.31 -6.24 6.00
CA TRP A 651 -40.27 -5.15 5.82
C TRP A 651 -40.18 -4.07 6.91
N VAL A 652 -39.17 -4.15 7.78
CA VAL A 652 -38.98 -3.21 8.89
C VAL A 652 -40.28 -3.08 9.74
N SER A 653 -40.91 -4.23 9.99
CA SER A 653 -42.19 -4.31 10.73
C SER A 653 -42.02 -4.06 12.25
N ARG A 654 -40.79 -4.06 12.74
CA ARG A 654 -40.37 -3.80 14.12
C ARG A 654 -39.05 -3.07 14.18
N GLY A 655 -38.70 -2.53 15.34
CA GLY A 655 -37.38 -1.94 15.57
C GLY A 655 -36.28 -2.98 15.43
N PRO A 656 -35.04 -2.54 15.10
CA PRO A 656 -33.91 -3.44 14.97
C PRO A 656 -33.58 -4.11 16.30
N ARG A 657 -33.13 -5.36 16.24
CA ARG A 657 -32.57 -6.09 17.37
C ARG A 657 -31.51 -7.06 16.86
N TYR A 658 -30.27 -6.83 17.23
CA TYR A 658 -29.14 -7.63 16.81
C TYR A 658 -28.00 -7.55 17.81
N ARG A 659 -27.12 -8.57 17.84
CA ARG A 659 -25.96 -8.59 18.71
C ARG A 659 -25.00 -7.45 18.37
N MET A 660 -24.49 -6.77 19.38
CA MET A 660 -23.43 -5.78 19.26
C MET A 660 -22.14 -6.42 18.69
N ASP A 661 -21.33 -5.62 18.03
CA ASP A 661 -20.02 -6.04 17.56
C ASP A 661 -19.04 -6.25 18.73
N ALA A 662 -18.00 -7.05 18.52
CA ALA A 662 -17.02 -7.44 19.53
C ALA A 662 -16.47 -6.24 20.33
N GLU A 663 -16.08 -5.19 19.64
CA GLU A 663 -15.56 -3.97 20.25
C GLU A 663 -16.60 -3.23 21.09
N GLN A 664 -17.87 -3.25 20.65
CA GLN A 664 -18.98 -2.63 21.39
C GLN A 664 -19.31 -3.39 22.67
N ILE A 665 -19.28 -4.73 22.64
CA ILE A 665 -19.52 -5.58 23.83
C ILE A 665 -18.49 -5.25 24.90
N ARG A 666 -17.21 -5.21 24.55
CA ARG A 666 -16.16 -4.89 25.52
C ARG A 666 -16.29 -3.45 26.04
N ASP A 667 -16.50 -2.48 25.16
CA ASP A 667 -16.63 -1.08 25.55
C ASP A 667 -17.88 -0.85 26.43
N ALA A 668 -18.99 -1.52 26.16
CA ALA A 668 -20.21 -1.47 26.97
C ALA A 668 -19.98 -2.01 28.39
N ALA A 669 -19.29 -3.13 28.53
CA ALA A 669 -18.93 -3.69 29.83
C ALA A 669 -18.04 -2.73 30.64
N LEU A 670 -17.01 -2.19 30.03
CA LEU A 670 -16.12 -1.20 30.65
C LEU A 670 -16.86 0.11 31.00
N GLN A 671 -17.75 0.58 30.14
CA GLN A 671 -18.56 1.78 30.37
C GLN A 671 -19.53 1.58 31.54
N ALA A 672 -20.21 0.44 31.58
CA ALA A 672 -21.11 0.10 32.67
C ALA A 672 -20.39 0.03 34.03
N ALA A 673 -19.15 -0.47 34.00
CA ALA A 673 -18.28 -0.58 35.18
C ALA A 673 -17.62 0.76 35.58
N GLY A 674 -17.71 1.80 34.73
CA GLY A 674 -17.02 3.10 34.96
C GLY A 674 -15.52 3.02 34.73
N LEU A 675 -15.05 2.01 34.02
CA LEU A 675 -13.64 1.79 33.73
C LEU A 675 -13.20 2.35 32.38
N LEU A 676 -14.13 2.56 31.44
CA LEU A 676 -13.79 2.97 30.08
C LEU A 676 -13.03 4.30 30.10
N ASN A 677 -11.80 4.25 29.60
CA ASN A 677 -10.97 5.45 29.45
C ASN A 677 -11.35 6.20 28.17
N THR A 678 -12.02 7.31 28.31
CA THR A 678 -12.43 8.21 27.23
C THR A 678 -11.55 9.47 27.12
N GLU A 679 -10.57 9.66 27.99
CA GLU A 679 -9.70 10.84 27.99
C GLU A 679 -8.59 10.73 26.94
N LYS A 680 -8.01 9.55 26.77
CA LYS A 680 -6.94 9.31 25.79
C LYS A 680 -7.53 8.81 24.46
N LEU A 681 -7.82 9.71 23.57
CA LEU A 681 -8.29 9.43 22.21
C LEU A 681 -7.12 9.45 21.22
N GLY A 682 -7.20 8.58 20.19
CA GLY A 682 -6.16 8.52 19.14
C GLY A 682 -4.82 7.91 19.57
N GLY A 683 -3.84 8.02 18.72
CA GLY A 683 -2.48 7.56 18.96
C GLY A 683 -2.29 6.04 18.77
N PRO A 684 -1.12 5.50 19.14
CA PRO A 684 -0.78 4.10 18.96
C PRO A 684 -1.76 3.13 19.57
N SER A 685 -1.82 1.93 19.02
CA SER A 685 -2.62 0.83 19.57
C SER A 685 -2.06 0.34 20.91
N PHE A 686 -2.89 -0.27 21.72
CA PHE A 686 -2.47 -0.88 22.98
C PHE A 686 -2.66 -2.40 22.96
N LYS A 687 -1.89 -3.10 23.80
CA LYS A 687 -1.93 -4.55 24.00
C LYS A 687 -2.85 -4.87 25.17
N SER A 688 -4.02 -5.45 24.88
CA SER A 688 -5.00 -5.87 25.90
C SER A 688 -4.58 -7.17 26.60
N TYR A 689 -5.35 -7.58 27.61
CA TYR A 689 -5.14 -8.88 28.24
C TYR A 689 -5.22 -10.03 27.24
N VAL A 690 -4.27 -10.96 27.34
CA VAL A 690 -4.29 -12.24 26.64
C VAL A 690 -3.88 -13.35 27.63
N PRO A 691 -4.34 -14.58 27.44
CA PRO A 691 -3.87 -15.71 28.26
C PRO A 691 -2.35 -15.83 28.22
N PRO A 692 -1.69 -16.08 29.36
CA PRO A 692 -0.24 -16.26 29.43
C PRO A 692 0.23 -17.35 28.46
N GLY A 693 1.29 -17.05 27.68
CA GLY A 693 1.88 -18.01 26.77
C GLY A 693 1.16 -18.16 25.42
N LEU A 694 0.00 -17.55 25.19
CA LEU A 694 -0.76 -17.68 23.95
C LEU A 694 0.09 -17.27 22.73
N PHE A 695 0.69 -16.11 22.78
CA PHE A 695 1.51 -15.61 21.68
C PHE A 695 2.93 -16.21 21.63
N SER A 696 3.38 -16.88 22.68
CA SER A 696 4.70 -17.55 22.68
C SER A 696 4.72 -18.84 21.87
N SER A 697 3.56 -19.43 21.61
CA SER A 697 3.40 -20.66 20.82
C SER A 697 3.43 -20.42 19.31
N VAL A 698 3.34 -19.18 18.85
CA VAL A 698 3.38 -18.84 17.43
C VAL A 698 4.83 -18.82 16.94
N VAL A 699 5.16 -19.70 16.02
CA VAL A 699 6.52 -19.82 15.43
C VAL A 699 6.96 -18.49 14.81
N GLY A 700 8.19 -18.08 15.09
CA GLY A 700 8.74 -16.80 14.59
C GLY A 700 8.55 -15.61 15.54
N THR A 701 8.00 -15.80 16.72
CA THR A 701 7.70 -14.72 17.68
C THR A 701 8.89 -14.17 18.45
N ASN A 702 10.10 -14.61 18.18
CA ASN A 702 11.30 -14.02 18.78
C ASN A 702 11.45 -12.51 18.49
N CYS A 703 10.78 -12.02 17.46
CA CYS A 703 10.75 -10.59 17.13
C CYS A 703 9.56 -9.82 17.74
N CYS A 704 8.58 -10.48 18.35
CA CYS A 704 7.31 -9.80 18.65
C CYS A 704 6.66 -10.28 19.96
N GLY A 705 7.43 -10.33 21.04
CA GLY A 705 6.89 -10.64 22.37
C GLY A 705 5.64 -9.81 22.67
N TYR A 706 4.58 -10.46 23.10
CA TYR A 706 3.36 -9.77 23.51
C TYR A 706 3.35 -9.71 25.03
N GLU A 707 3.68 -8.53 25.54
CA GLU A 707 3.44 -8.21 26.96
C GLU A 707 2.23 -7.27 27.01
N ASN A 708 1.28 -7.57 27.88
CA ASN A 708 0.12 -6.71 28.10
C ASN A 708 0.59 -5.33 28.55
N HIS A 709 -0.07 -4.28 28.09
CA HIS A 709 0.09 -2.98 28.72
C HIS A 709 -0.52 -2.98 30.12
N HIS A 710 -0.13 -1.99 30.93
CA HIS A 710 -0.56 -1.85 32.31
C HIS A 710 -1.21 -0.50 32.59
N GLY A 711 -2.05 -0.44 33.61
CA GLY A 711 -2.70 0.78 34.07
C GLY A 711 -3.81 1.29 33.15
N PRO A 712 -4.07 2.63 33.14
CA PRO A 712 -5.25 3.21 32.48
C PRO A 712 -5.36 2.95 30.97
N VAL A 713 -4.27 2.59 30.31
CA VAL A 713 -4.26 2.32 28.87
C VAL A 713 -5.02 1.05 28.51
N LEU A 714 -5.10 0.07 29.43
CA LEU A 714 -5.86 -1.17 29.25
C LEU A 714 -7.36 -0.95 29.07
N TYR A 715 -7.87 0.16 29.58
CA TYR A 715 -9.30 0.49 29.58
C TYR A 715 -9.69 1.44 28.45
N ARG A 716 -8.79 1.69 27.48
CA ARG A 716 -9.12 2.43 26.27
C ARG A 716 -10.17 1.71 25.43
N ARG A 717 -10.85 2.45 24.55
CA ARG A 717 -11.83 1.88 23.62
C ARG A 717 -11.19 0.78 22.77
N SER A 718 -11.98 -0.27 22.51
CA SER A 718 -11.54 -1.48 21.81
C SER A 718 -11.04 -1.23 20.39
N MET A 719 -11.48 -0.16 19.74
CA MET A 719 -10.96 0.26 18.44
C MET A 719 -9.45 0.58 18.43
N TYR A 720 -8.84 0.74 19.60
CA TYR A 720 -7.40 0.99 19.76
C TYR A 720 -6.61 -0.26 20.12
N ILE A 721 -7.25 -1.43 20.26
CA ILE A 721 -6.54 -2.69 20.55
C ILE A 721 -5.62 -3.05 19.37
N LEU A 722 -4.41 -3.48 19.69
CA LEU A 722 -3.49 -4.05 18.71
C LEU A 722 -4.07 -5.39 18.22
N ASN A 723 -4.27 -5.51 16.93
CA ASN A 723 -4.70 -6.75 16.31
C ASN A 723 -3.57 -7.39 15.52
N LYS A 724 -3.25 -8.64 15.80
CA LYS A 724 -2.34 -9.47 15.02
C LYS A 724 -3.17 -10.32 14.06
N ARG A 725 -2.79 -10.32 12.76
CA ARG A 725 -3.53 -11.09 11.74
C ARG A 725 -3.36 -12.58 11.90
N THR A 726 -2.16 -13.01 12.24
CA THR A 726 -1.83 -14.45 12.45
C THR A 726 -2.44 -15.02 13.73
N MET A 727 -2.77 -14.18 14.69
CA MET A 727 -3.42 -14.57 15.93
C MET A 727 -4.25 -13.40 16.47
N PRO A 728 -5.52 -13.28 16.03
CA PRO A 728 -6.43 -12.26 16.52
C PRO A 728 -6.60 -12.31 18.04
N GLN A 729 -7.08 -11.21 18.62
CA GLN A 729 -7.37 -11.14 20.05
C GLN A 729 -8.53 -12.09 20.39
N PRO A 730 -8.35 -13.06 21.29
CA PRO A 730 -9.35 -14.10 21.55
C PRO A 730 -10.70 -13.55 22.02
N ASP A 731 -10.68 -12.48 22.81
CA ASP A 731 -11.90 -11.82 23.32
C ASP A 731 -12.66 -11.02 22.26
N LEU A 732 -12.02 -10.68 21.14
CA LEU A 732 -12.71 -10.11 19.98
C LEU A 732 -13.14 -11.20 19.00
N GLU A 733 -12.30 -12.21 18.79
CA GLU A 733 -12.56 -13.30 17.83
C GLU A 733 -13.83 -14.10 18.20
N VAL A 734 -14.03 -14.42 19.48
CA VAL A 734 -15.23 -15.16 19.93
C VAL A 734 -16.54 -14.40 19.72
N PHE A 735 -16.47 -13.09 19.46
CA PHE A 735 -17.59 -12.22 19.10
C PHE A 735 -17.56 -11.81 17.63
N ASP A 736 -16.98 -12.61 16.75
CA ASP A 736 -16.85 -12.36 15.32
C ASP A 736 -16.11 -11.03 14.99
N GLY A 737 -15.08 -10.71 15.78
CA GLY A 737 -14.16 -9.60 15.47
C GLY A 737 -13.49 -9.82 14.11
N ILE A 738 -13.24 -8.75 13.37
CA ILE A 738 -12.63 -8.81 12.03
C ILE A 738 -11.19 -9.30 12.14
N ASP A 739 -10.82 -10.30 11.33
CA ASP A 739 -9.46 -10.83 11.20
C ASP A 739 -8.49 -9.85 10.51
N ARG A 740 -9.02 -8.88 9.76
CA ARG A 740 -8.28 -7.86 9.00
C ARG A 740 -7.41 -8.42 7.87
N LEU A 741 -7.74 -9.59 7.38
CA LEU A 741 -7.10 -10.18 6.19
C LEU A 741 -7.65 -9.59 4.91
N ALA A 742 -8.93 -9.25 4.88
CA ALA A 742 -9.62 -8.66 3.74
C ALA A 742 -10.56 -7.53 4.16
N SER A 743 -11.07 -6.76 3.18
CA SER A 743 -12.12 -5.78 3.42
C SER A 743 -13.43 -6.47 3.79
N CYS A 744 -14.01 -6.07 4.93
CA CYS A 744 -15.22 -6.65 5.46
C CYS A 744 -16.42 -5.71 5.22
N ALA A 745 -17.33 -6.08 4.32
CA ALA A 745 -18.54 -5.31 4.05
C ALA A 745 -19.66 -5.60 5.06
N ARG A 746 -19.67 -6.81 5.64
CA ARG A 746 -20.63 -7.28 6.62
C ARG A 746 -19.95 -8.22 7.60
N ARG A 747 -20.14 -7.97 8.92
CA ARG A 747 -19.65 -8.87 9.97
C ARG A 747 -20.62 -10.02 10.18
N ASN A 748 -20.07 -11.19 10.48
CA ASN A 748 -20.86 -12.28 11.02
C ASN A 748 -21.37 -11.92 12.43
N ARG A 749 -22.49 -12.51 12.84
CA ARG A 749 -23.05 -12.37 14.18
C ARG A 749 -23.52 -13.73 14.66
N THR A 750 -22.56 -14.52 15.13
CA THR A 750 -22.83 -15.85 15.67
C THR A 750 -23.09 -15.79 17.16
N ASN A 751 -23.88 -16.71 17.68
CA ASN A 751 -24.07 -16.87 19.11
C ASN A 751 -23.57 -18.27 19.50
N THR A 752 -22.43 -18.32 20.16
CA THR A 752 -21.75 -19.56 20.51
C THR A 752 -21.59 -19.71 22.01
N PRO A 753 -21.56 -20.96 22.54
CA PRO A 753 -21.22 -21.19 23.94
C PRO A 753 -19.88 -20.62 24.37
N LEU A 754 -18.92 -20.51 23.42
CA LEU A 754 -17.61 -19.89 23.68
C LEU A 754 -17.73 -18.40 23.98
N ALA A 755 -18.66 -17.69 23.36
CA ALA A 755 -18.91 -16.27 23.64
C ALA A 755 -19.39 -16.08 25.10
N ALA A 756 -20.33 -16.91 25.56
CA ALA A 756 -20.78 -16.89 26.95
C ALA A 756 -19.64 -17.24 27.91
N LEU A 757 -18.82 -18.25 27.58
CA LEU A 757 -17.68 -18.65 28.37
C LEU A 757 -16.60 -17.55 28.47
N ALA A 758 -16.38 -16.81 27.40
CA ALA A 758 -15.46 -15.66 27.39
C ALA A 758 -15.92 -14.54 28.33
N LEU A 759 -17.21 -14.20 28.33
CA LEU A 759 -17.78 -13.23 29.28
C LEU A 759 -17.62 -13.65 30.75
N MET A 760 -17.62 -14.93 31.02
CA MET A 760 -17.51 -15.48 32.38
C MET A 760 -16.07 -15.70 32.87
N ASN A 761 -15.07 -15.72 31.94
CA ASN A 761 -13.71 -16.13 32.32
C ASN A 761 -12.63 -15.13 31.87
N ASN A 762 -12.90 -14.26 30.87
CA ASN A 762 -11.90 -13.30 30.42
C ASN A 762 -11.66 -12.22 31.47
N THR A 763 -10.39 -11.90 31.71
CA THR A 763 -9.95 -10.93 32.71
C THR A 763 -10.66 -9.60 32.60
N THR A 764 -10.83 -9.06 31.39
CA THR A 764 -11.47 -7.76 31.15
C THR A 764 -12.92 -7.75 31.63
N PHE A 765 -13.71 -8.80 31.31
CA PHE A 765 -15.11 -8.85 31.67
C PHE A 765 -15.31 -9.14 33.19
N LEU A 766 -14.46 -10.00 33.76
CA LEU A 766 -14.48 -10.27 35.21
C LEU A 766 -14.09 -9.02 36.00
N GLU A 767 -13.08 -8.29 35.58
CA GLU A 767 -12.68 -7.03 36.20
C GLU A 767 -13.78 -5.98 36.10
N ALA A 768 -14.43 -5.86 34.93
CA ALA A 768 -15.60 -5.00 34.77
C ALA A 768 -16.76 -5.39 35.68
N ALA A 769 -17.04 -6.71 35.79
CA ALA A 769 -18.09 -7.20 36.71
C ALA A 769 -17.78 -6.87 38.17
N ARG A 770 -16.52 -7.03 38.59
CA ARG A 770 -16.04 -6.65 39.93
C ARG A 770 -16.23 -5.17 40.22
N ALA A 771 -15.80 -4.33 39.29
CA ALA A 771 -15.90 -2.87 39.46
C ALA A 771 -17.35 -2.38 39.43
N LEU A 772 -18.22 -2.98 38.61
CA LEU A 772 -19.66 -2.67 38.61
C LEU A 772 -20.32 -3.07 39.91
N ALA A 773 -19.97 -4.24 40.47
CA ALA A 773 -20.44 -4.73 41.77
C ALA A 773 -20.01 -3.76 42.90
N GLU A 774 -18.74 -3.38 42.92
CA GLU A 774 -18.21 -2.41 43.87
C GLU A 774 -18.97 -1.08 43.81
N MET A 775 -19.19 -0.58 42.63
CA MET A 775 -19.95 0.66 42.41
C MET A 775 -21.39 0.51 42.89
N ALA A 776 -22.03 -0.59 42.62
CA ALA A 776 -23.41 -0.86 43.03
C ALA A 776 -23.55 -0.97 44.57
N ILE A 777 -22.63 -1.65 45.25
CA ILE A 777 -22.59 -1.74 46.71
C ILE A 777 -22.46 -0.36 47.35
N LYS A 778 -21.56 0.47 46.81
CA LYS A 778 -21.32 1.84 47.33
C LYS A 778 -22.49 2.78 47.08
N LYS A 779 -23.15 2.67 45.95
CA LYS A 779 -24.24 3.58 45.54
C LYS A 779 -25.59 3.20 46.16
N VAL A 780 -25.80 1.88 46.42
CA VAL A 780 -27.04 1.33 46.95
C VAL A 780 -26.69 0.36 48.06
N PRO A 781 -26.35 0.81 49.29
CA PRO A 781 -25.77 -0.02 50.33
C PRO A 781 -26.75 -1.01 51.00
N THR A 782 -28.06 -0.74 51.01
CA THR A 782 -29.00 -1.48 51.88
C THR A 782 -30.18 -2.17 51.15
N ASP A 783 -30.42 -1.90 49.88
CA ASP A 783 -31.54 -2.46 49.10
C ASP A 783 -31.02 -3.26 47.92
N ASP A 784 -31.13 -4.59 48.05
CA ASP A 784 -30.63 -5.53 47.05
C ASP A 784 -31.38 -5.43 45.72
N ALA A 785 -32.71 -5.22 45.75
CA ALA A 785 -33.51 -5.05 44.53
C ALA A 785 -33.15 -3.73 43.79
N ALA A 786 -32.97 -2.66 44.55
CA ALA A 786 -32.51 -1.41 44.00
C ALA A 786 -31.07 -1.49 43.45
N ARG A 787 -30.20 -2.27 44.10
CA ARG A 787 -28.81 -2.53 43.65
C ARG A 787 -28.77 -3.32 42.34
N LEU A 788 -29.60 -4.35 42.20
CA LEU A 788 -29.79 -5.09 40.96
C LEU A 788 -30.28 -4.17 39.82
N ASN A 789 -31.26 -3.32 40.11
CA ASN A 789 -31.76 -2.36 39.13
C ASN A 789 -30.74 -1.27 38.77
N PHE A 790 -29.88 -0.89 39.72
CA PHE A 790 -28.77 0.00 39.43
C PHE A 790 -27.82 -0.59 38.39
N MET A 791 -27.40 -1.86 38.59
CA MET A 791 -26.56 -2.56 37.63
C MET A 791 -27.25 -2.74 36.27
N ALA A 792 -28.52 -3.09 36.27
CA ALA A 792 -29.33 -3.23 35.06
C ALA A 792 -29.47 -1.89 34.31
N ALA A 793 -29.70 -0.77 34.99
CA ALA A 793 -29.77 0.53 34.36
C ALA A 793 -28.45 0.91 33.62
N ARG A 794 -27.32 0.48 34.18
CA ARG A 794 -26.02 0.72 33.56
C ARG A 794 -25.72 -0.19 32.36
N LEU A 795 -26.19 -1.42 32.37
CA LEU A 795 -25.95 -2.41 31.31
C LEU A 795 -27.06 -2.44 30.26
N LEU A 796 -28.33 -2.31 30.68
CA LEU A 796 -29.49 -2.52 29.83
C LEU A 796 -30.23 -1.20 29.50
N SER A 797 -29.86 -0.09 30.15
CA SER A 797 -30.56 1.20 30.07
C SER A 797 -32.05 1.17 30.43
N ARG A 798 -32.46 0.18 31.23
CA ARG A 798 -33.81 -0.04 31.73
C ARG A 798 -33.82 -0.77 33.08
N PRO A 799 -34.88 -0.68 33.88
CA PRO A 799 -35.06 -1.56 35.05
C PRO A 799 -35.25 -2.99 34.61
N LEU A 800 -35.02 -3.87 35.56
CA LEU A 800 -35.35 -5.31 35.44
C LEU A 800 -36.83 -5.54 35.37
N THR A 801 -37.26 -6.50 34.57
CA THR A 801 -38.61 -7.04 34.64
C THR A 801 -38.78 -7.84 35.92
N THR A 802 -40.02 -8.10 36.34
CA THR A 802 -40.32 -8.92 37.52
C THR A 802 -39.66 -10.32 37.44
N LYS A 803 -39.63 -10.91 36.26
CA LYS A 803 -39.05 -12.23 36.01
C LYS A 803 -37.51 -12.17 36.12
N GLU A 804 -36.87 -11.18 35.55
CA GLU A 804 -35.41 -10.98 35.64
C GLU A 804 -34.96 -10.72 37.08
N LEU A 805 -35.70 -9.86 37.81
CA LEU A 805 -35.43 -9.56 39.21
C LEU A 805 -35.54 -10.83 40.08
N ALA A 806 -36.59 -11.61 39.90
CA ALA A 806 -36.78 -12.86 40.63
C ALA A 806 -35.66 -13.87 40.33
N ALA A 807 -35.24 -13.99 39.06
CA ALA A 807 -34.17 -14.90 38.67
C ALA A 807 -32.81 -14.47 39.30
N LEU A 808 -32.50 -13.20 39.31
CA LEU A 808 -31.24 -12.69 39.90
C LEU A 808 -31.26 -12.76 41.44
N THR A 809 -32.43 -12.56 42.09
CA THR A 809 -32.58 -12.74 43.53
C THR A 809 -32.36 -14.19 43.91
N ASN A 810 -32.87 -15.14 43.12
CA ASN A 810 -32.61 -16.56 43.37
C ASN A 810 -31.13 -16.89 43.18
N ALA A 811 -30.51 -16.39 42.13
CA ALA A 811 -29.07 -16.55 41.89
C ALA A 811 -28.23 -15.97 43.04
N GLN A 812 -28.65 -14.83 43.61
CA GLN A 812 -28.00 -14.23 44.76
C GLN A 812 -27.98 -15.20 45.96
N GLN A 813 -29.10 -15.85 46.26
CA GLN A 813 -29.19 -16.82 47.36
C GLN A 813 -28.25 -18.02 47.14
N ILE A 814 -28.15 -18.51 45.90
CA ILE A 814 -27.21 -19.56 45.53
C ILE A 814 -25.76 -19.11 45.73
N PHE A 815 -25.41 -17.93 45.26
CA PHE A 815 -24.04 -17.42 45.42
C PHE A 815 -23.68 -17.18 46.89
N ILE A 816 -24.61 -16.69 47.70
CA ILE A 816 -24.39 -16.52 49.15
C ILE A 816 -24.13 -17.88 49.82
N ALA A 817 -24.89 -18.91 49.44
CA ALA A 817 -24.72 -20.25 50.02
C ALA A 817 -23.38 -20.90 49.65
N GLU A 818 -22.86 -20.64 48.46
CA GLU A 818 -21.66 -21.26 47.94
C GLU A 818 -20.37 -20.46 48.16
N MET A 819 -20.46 -19.15 48.49
CA MET A 819 -19.30 -18.27 48.59
C MET A 819 -18.70 -18.32 50.01
N ASN A 820 -17.41 -18.52 50.09
CA ASN A 820 -16.62 -18.38 51.30
C ASN A 820 -15.46 -17.43 51.10
N ALA A 821 -14.76 -17.05 52.16
CA ALA A 821 -13.68 -16.05 52.12
C ALA A 821 -12.51 -16.46 51.21
N GLU A 822 -12.16 -17.75 51.16
CA GLU A 822 -11.10 -18.27 50.31
C GLU A 822 -11.46 -18.14 48.83
N ARG A 823 -12.64 -18.60 48.43
CA ARG A 823 -13.16 -18.53 47.09
C ARG A 823 -13.34 -17.09 46.64
N ALA A 824 -13.87 -16.24 47.52
CA ALA A 824 -14.01 -14.81 47.29
C ALA A 824 -12.65 -14.14 47.01
N GLY A 825 -11.64 -14.43 47.81
CA GLY A 825 -10.29 -13.90 47.60
C GLY A 825 -9.70 -14.25 46.25
N LYS A 826 -9.89 -15.51 45.82
CA LYS A 826 -9.43 -15.96 44.48
C LYS A 826 -10.15 -15.27 43.31
N ILE A 827 -11.47 -15.15 43.41
CA ILE A 827 -12.31 -14.55 42.36
C ILE A 827 -12.04 -13.03 42.26
N LEU A 828 -11.88 -12.36 43.38
CA LEU A 828 -11.66 -10.92 43.43
C LEU A 828 -10.22 -10.50 43.03
N ALA A 829 -9.28 -11.42 42.97
CA ALA A 829 -7.90 -11.16 42.57
C ALA A 829 -7.70 -10.98 41.05
N VAL A 830 -8.72 -10.57 40.31
CA VAL A 830 -8.72 -10.42 38.87
C VAL A 830 -8.41 -8.97 38.44
N GLY A 831 -7.62 -8.81 37.39
CA GLY A 831 -7.33 -7.49 36.78
C GLY A 831 -6.36 -6.65 37.61
N GLU A 832 -6.17 -5.41 37.21
CA GLU A 832 -5.17 -4.47 37.79
C GLU A 832 -5.77 -3.44 38.74
N ILE A 833 -7.03 -3.12 38.61
CA ILE A 833 -7.67 -2.13 39.49
C ILE A 833 -7.78 -2.69 40.91
N LYS A 834 -7.24 -1.97 41.85
CA LYS A 834 -7.35 -2.35 43.26
C LYS A 834 -8.81 -2.27 43.69
N ARG A 835 -9.29 -3.34 44.34
CA ARG A 835 -10.60 -3.33 44.95
C ARG A 835 -10.62 -2.46 46.22
N ASP A 836 -11.80 -2.00 46.61
CA ASP A 836 -11.98 -1.35 47.88
C ASP A 836 -12.00 -2.43 49.02
N GLU A 837 -10.98 -2.41 49.85
CA GLU A 837 -10.80 -3.35 50.92
C GLU A 837 -11.78 -3.15 52.10
N SER A 838 -12.49 -2.04 52.12
CA SER A 838 -13.54 -1.78 53.13
C SER A 838 -14.82 -2.63 52.89
N ILE A 839 -14.97 -3.15 51.69
CA ILE A 839 -16.11 -4.01 51.30
C ILE A 839 -15.78 -5.47 51.69
N ASP A 840 -16.72 -6.11 52.40
CA ASP A 840 -16.60 -7.52 52.70
C ASP A 840 -16.35 -8.38 51.47
N PRO A 841 -15.30 -9.20 51.46
CA PRO A 841 -14.93 -9.96 50.27
C PRO A 841 -16.01 -10.93 49.78
N VAL A 842 -16.74 -11.58 50.70
CA VAL A 842 -17.78 -12.51 50.32
C VAL A 842 -18.96 -11.78 49.67
N GLN A 843 -19.39 -10.67 50.24
CA GLN A 843 -20.42 -9.82 49.69
C GLN A 843 -19.99 -9.31 48.28
N HIS A 844 -18.76 -8.80 48.16
CA HIS A 844 -18.25 -8.29 46.90
C HIS A 844 -18.24 -9.36 45.80
N ALA A 845 -17.78 -10.58 46.11
CA ALA A 845 -17.75 -11.71 45.21
C ALA A 845 -19.14 -12.18 44.75
N VAL A 846 -20.13 -12.18 45.66
CA VAL A 846 -21.54 -12.48 45.33
C VAL A 846 -22.07 -11.49 44.32
N TRP A 847 -21.88 -10.18 44.57
CA TRP A 847 -22.34 -9.12 43.65
C TRP A 847 -21.58 -9.10 42.31
N MET A 848 -20.30 -9.46 42.34
CA MET A 848 -19.53 -9.67 41.11
C MET A 848 -20.11 -10.78 40.22
N GLY A 849 -20.53 -11.90 40.87
CA GLY A 849 -21.20 -13.00 40.16
C GLY A 849 -22.50 -12.56 39.50
N LEU A 850 -23.32 -11.75 40.21
CA LEU A 850 -24.57 -11.20 39.67
C LEU A 850 -24.32 -10.18 38.54
N ALA A 851 -23.29 -9.34 38.65
CA ALA A 851 -22.89 -8.43 37.57
C ALA A 851 -22.43 -9.21 36.33
N SER A 852 -21.66 -10.29 36.52
CA SER A 852 -21.23 -11.15 35.41
C SER A 852 -22.41 -11.84 34.72
N MET A 853 -23.41 -12.32 35.49
CA MET A 853 -24.65 -12.87 34.92
C MET A 853 -25.43 -11.85 34.09
N LEU A 854 -25.53 -10.62 34.57
CA LEU A 854 -26.19 -9.54 33.82
C LEU A 854 -25.44 -9.20 32.53
N MET A 855 -24.11 -9.11 32.57
CA MET A 855 -23.29 -8.87 31.39
C MET A 855 -23.42 -9.98 30.34
N ASN A 856 -23.64 -11.22 30.78
CA ASN A 856 -23.82 -12.37 29.90
C ASN A 856 -25.30 -12.59 29.46
N SER A 857 -26.19 -11.69 29.83
CA SER A 857 -27.58 -11.79 29.42
C SER A 857 -27.77 -11.37 27.98
N ASP A 858 -28.73 -12.02 27.31
CA ASP A 858 -29.09 -11.66 25.93
C ASP A 858 -29.45 -10.15 25.79
N ALA A 859 -30.10 -9.57 26.79
CA ALA A 859 -30.44 -8.16 26.80
C ALA A 859 -29.23 -7.21 26.91
N ALA A 860 -28.11 -7.65 27.47
CA ALA A 860 -26.86 -6.86 27.54
C ALA A 860 -26.02 -6.95 26.26
N LEU A 861 -26.20 -8.00 25.47
CA LEU A 861 -25.42 -8.26 24.25
C LEU A 861 -26.06 -7.74 22.96
N ASN A 862 -27.36 -7.43 23.01
CA ASN A 862 -28.13 -6.97 21.83
C ASN A 862 -28.59 -5.52 22.00
N LYS A 863 -28.58 -4.81 20.88
CA LYS A 863 -29.12 -3.44 20.73
C LYS A 863 -30.36 -3.42 19.88
#